data_e35e6369be6a6a29ec06ebbfc16a9668
#
_entry.id   e35e6369be6a6a29ec06ebbfc16a9668
#
_cell.length_a   1.000
_cell.length_b   1.000
_cell.length_c   1.000
_cell.angle_alpha   90.00
_cell.angle_beta   90.00
_cell.angle_gamma   90.00
#
_symmetry.space_group_name_H-M   'P 1'
#
loop_
_entity.id
_entity.type
_entity.pdbx_description
1 polymer ?
#
loop_
_entity_poly.entity_id
_entity_poly.type
_entity_poly.pdbx_seq_one_letter_code
_entity_poly.pdbx_strand_id
1 'polypeptide(L)'
;MALQWIVIVSLLISSAIGGGRDNMGTEFILGFMENKISGTANNIELFVTTTSNTPADITVTTPLFDPSFSETTTVSRGNIKKLELTYNIRGSGTAVENKGVRIVSTQEITVYGVNKERYSTDGFVAFPVDAIGLEYVLATWKSEAVFMIIGTEDGTTVQITLSSSNPTATSITYNGATYSNGQTLSVSLNKYQTFHAFSSSGDFTGTKLVSNKVITVMTGNRKVAVKDSMTRSSSDHLVEQVPPIDTLGKDFFTISTPDRNIGDYFRIIATEDSTEISLAGSVYTTINQYEYTELNVVTGDYKSITSNKPVMVTMFGKTISTQSGDGPNGGDPQFSILPAVPQFPSDYTFSTIQTPTGDFNNYLVVVIKDSAKNDLKLDEQSPSGVTWTPVSGSSHNLVVATFEVNPGSHSVYNTKPSATFLGMAFGNAQTNSYSYAAGTRLAPINGPCTPSSTVAGDIVDNDCDGWIDEEESNGIDDDGDGSIDEDLANLPRINGNWAAWGQWSACSLTCNSGTGSRSRSRTCTDPAPANNGIDCVGSGAETGSCTVNTPCPIDGQWGSWSAWNCSRTCGNGLNTRNRECDNPAPQHNGADCSGNSTESGACWAGTCYPSVLGNLDKNCTSSSFGCKAGNIDCVDLEKSCDGAVDCTDGSDEDPQVAGCTPACSGAGVNDGKHTLFVSLSAISVIFRNWRLLL
;
A
#
# COMPACT_ATOMS: atom_id res chain seq x y z
N MET A 1 -13.97 -62.01 5.39
CA MET A 1 -14.58 -60.73 5.04
C MET A 1 -13.79 -59.66 5.80
N ALA A 2 -12.78 -59.07 5.16
CA ALA A 2 -11.97 -58.00 5.70
C ALA A 2 -12.45 -56.72 5.04
N LEU A 3 -13.01 -55.80 5.83
CA LEU A 3 -13.30 -54.44 5.37
C LEU A 3 -11.99 -53.66 5.36
N GLN A 4 -11.50 -53.31 4.18
CA GLN A 4 -10.47 -52.29 3.98
C GLN A 4 -11.12 -50.93 4.19
N TRP A 5 -10.63 -50.22 5.18
CA TRP A 5 -10.88 -48.79 5.35
C TRP A 5 -9.97 -48.01 4.40
N ILE A 6 -10.55 -47.49 3.34
CA ILE A 6 -9.90 -46.48 2.49
C ILE A 6 -10.02 -45.17 3.24
N VAL A 7 -8.90 -44.75 3.80
CA VAL A 7 -8.75 -43.36 4.29
C VAL A 7 -8.54 -42.49 3.07
N ILE A 8 -9.58 -41.82 2.64
CA ILE A 8 -9.49 -40.73 1.67
C ILE A 8 -8.93 -39.53 2.47
N VAL A 9 -7.63 -39.30 2.35
CA VAL A 9 -7.02 -38.05 2.73
C VAL A 9 -7.47 -37.05 1.66
N SER A 10 -8.49 -36.26 1.96
CA SER A 10 -8.81 -35.07 1.19
C SER A 10 -7.71 -34.06 1.42
N LEU A 11 -6.75 -34.00 0.51
CA LEU A 11 -5.93 -32.83 0.30
C LEU A 11 -6.88 -31.69 -0.06
N LEU A 12 -7.17 -30.83 0.89
CA LEU A 12 -7.65 -29.48 0.61
C LEU A 12 -6.48 -28.75 -0.04
N ILE A 13 -6.34 -28.92 -1.35
CA ILE A 13 -5.62 -27.96 -2.17
C ILE A 13 -6.50 -26.71 -2.11
N SER A 14 -6.12 -25.75 -1.28
CA SER A 14 -6.58 -24.39 -1.46
C SER A 14 -6.02 -24.00 -2.84
N SER A 15 -6.88 -23.93 -3.83
CA SER A 15 -6.59 -23.24 -5.07
C SER A 15 -6.39 -21.76 -4.72
N ALA A 16 -5.20 -21.41 -4.27
CA ALA A 16 -4.67 -20.08 -4.52
C ALA A 16 -4.73 -19.93 -6.04
N ILE A 17 -5.31 -18.88 -6.53
CA ILE A 17 -5.20 -18.41 -7.91
C ILE A 17 -3.70 -18.24 -8.09
N GLY A 18 -3.06 -19.17 -8.83
CA GLY A 18 -1.63 -19.33 -8.83
C GLY A 18 -0.91 -18.14 -9.47
N GLY A 19 -0.22 -17.38 -8.65
CA GLY A 19 1.03 -16.80 -9.09
C GLY A 19 2.07 -17.93 -9.12
N GLY A 20 2.87 -18.01 -10.18
CA GLY A 20 3.91 -19.02 -10.26
C GLY A 20 4.99 -18.80 -9.19
N ARG A 21 5.87 -19.76 -9.02
CA ARG A 21 6.96 -19.68 -8.04
C ARG A 21 7.99 -18.64 -8.46
N ASP A 22 8.01 -17.52 -7.76
CA ASP A 22 9.00 -16.46 -7.92
C ASP A 22 9.42 -15.87 -6.56
N ASN A 23 10.09 -14.74 -6.55
CA ASN A 23 10.47 -14.04 -5.33
C ASN A 23 9.36 -13.12 -4.78
N MET A 24 8.20 -13.07 -5.40
CA MET A 24 7.03 -12.35 -4.88
C MET A 24 6.12 -13.30 -4.13
N GLY A 25 5.47 -12.83 -3.08
CA GLY A 25 4.54 -13.65 -2.32
C GLY A 25 3.87 -12.93 -1.17
N THR A 26 3.03 -13.67 -0.45
CA THR A 26 2.22 -13.13 0.66
C THR A 26 2.69 -13.60 2.04
N GLU A 27 3.55 -14.60 2.13
CA GLU A 27 4.16 -15.05 3.39
C GLU A 27 5.64 -15.37 3.20
N PHE A 28 6.49 -14.80 4.09
CA PHE A 28 7.92 -15.06 4.16
C PHE A 28 8.28 -15.50 5.57
N ILE A 29 9.16 -16.51 5.66
CA ILE A 29 9.77 -16.95 6.91
C ILE A 29 11.28 -16.93 6.68
N LEU A 30 12.00 -16.05 7.35
CA LEU A 30 13.41 -15.80 7.11
C LEU A 30 14.20 -15.61 8.41
N GLY A 31 15.51 -15.48 8.32
CA GLY A 31 16.39 -15.26 9.46
C GLY A 31 17.67 -14.51 9.04
N PHE A 32 18.39 -14.02 10.01
CA PHE A 32 19.60 -13.24 9.80
C PHE A 32 20.80 -13.94 10.44
N MET A 33 21.81 -14.21 9.64
CA MET A 33 23.04 -14.84 10.09
C MET A 33 23.91 -13.87 10.92
N GLU A 34 24.88 -14.42 11.66
CA GLU A 34 25.84 -13.63 12.41
C GLU A 34 26.65 -12.71 11.49
N ASN A 35 26.66 -11.42 11.80
CA ASN A 35 27.59 -10.44 11.23
C ASN A 35 28.54 -9.97 12.32
N LYS A 36 29.81 -9.76 12.01
CA LYS A 36 30.84 -9.40 12.99
C LYS A 36 30.69 -7.94 13.41
N ILE A 37 30.20 -7.73 14.62
CA ILE A 37 30.00 -6.41 15.19
C ILE A 37 31.33 -5.68 15.36
N SER A 38 31.42 -4.46 14.87
CA SER A 38 32.55 -3.55 15.01
C SER A 38 32.09 -2.24 15.64
N GLY A 39 32.11 -2.16 16.97
CA GLY A 39 31.61 -1.00 17.73
C GLY A 39 30.15 -1.19 18.20
N THR A 40 29.31 -0.17 18.02
CA THR A 40 27.87 -0.26 18.34
C THR A 40 27.17 -1.07 17.26
N ALA A 41 26.40 -2.09 17.66
CA ALA A 41 25.62 -2.90 16.74
C ALA A 41 24.49 -2.08 16.06
N ASN A 42 24.27 -2.36 14.79
CA ASN A 42 23.21 -1.74 14.02
C ASN A 42 22.00 -2.68 13.86
N ASN A 43 20.82 -2.11 13.78
CA ASN A 43 19.60 -2.86 13.50
C ASN A 43 19.63 -3.48 12.09
N ILE A 44 18.91 -4.58 11.98
CA ILE A 44 18.59 -5.22 10.70
C ILE A 44 17.57 -4.36 9.97
N GLU A 45 17.67 -4.27 8.66
CA GLU A 45 16.69 -3.58 7.83
C GLU A 45 15.98 -4.56 6.89
N LEU A 46 14.69 -4.37 6.74
CA LEU A 46 13.85 -4.99 5.71
C LEU A 46 13.35 -3.89 4.79
N PHE A 47 13.46 -4.11 3.50
CA PHE A 47 12.88 -3.24 2.48
C PHE A 47 11.78 -4.01 1.76
N VAL A 48 10.60 -3.43 1.68
CA VAL A 48 9.42 -4.08 1.10
C VAL A 48 8.81 -3.21 0.03
N THR A 49 8.49 -3.81 -1.09
CA THR A 49 7.82 -3.16 -2.23
C THR A 49 6.74 -4.08 -2.80
N THR A 50 5.88 -3.55 -3.67
CA THR A 50 4.85 -4.33 -4.37
C THR A 50 4.67 -3.85 -5.80
N THR A 51 4.35 -4.77 -6.70
CA THR A 51 3.89 -4.51 -8.06
C THR A 51 2.38 -4.36 -8.15
N SER A 52 1.63 -4.70 -7.07
CA SER A 52 0.17 -4.64 -7.04
C SER A 52 -0.35 -3.20 -7.12
N ASN A 53 -1.39 -2.98 -7.91
CA ASN A 53 -2.12 -1.71 -7.94
C ASN A 53 -2.94 -1.47 -6.66
N THR A 54 -3.26 -2.53 -5.93
CA THR A 54 -3.87 -2.45 -4.59
C THR A 54 -2.77 -2.33 -3.54
N PRO A 55 -2.81 -1.36 -2.63
CA PRO A 55 -1.85 -1.27 -1.55
C PRO A 55 -1.78 -2.55 -0.73
N ALA A 56 -0.56 -2.98 -0.39
CA ALA A 56 -0.30 -4.16 0.41
C ALA A 56 -0.18 -3.78 1.89
N ASP A 57 -1.01 -4.37 2.75
CA ASP A 57 -0.86 -4.27 4.20
C ASP A 57 0.06 -5.38 4.68
N ILE A 58 1.13 -5.01 5.39
CA ILE A 58 2.23 -5.89 5.77
C ILE A 58 2.29 -5.98 7.28
N THR A 59 2.50 -7.18 7.80
CA THR A 59 2.77 -7.42 9.22
C THR A 59 4.05 -8.21 9.38
N VAL A 60 5.00 -7.69 10.16
CA VAL A 60 6.26 -8.35 10.53
C VAL A 60 6.21 -8.74 12.00
N THR A 61 6.54 -9.99 12.28
CA THR A 61 6.56 -10.56 13.64
C THR A 61 7.81 -11.39 13.87
N THR A 62 8.17 -11.58 15.14
CA THR A 62 9.24 -12.49 15.59
C THR A 62 8.69 -13.50 16.61
N PRO A 63 7.92 -14.52 16.13
CA PRO A 63 6.99 -15.27 16.98
C PRO A 63 7.60 -15.99 18.19
N LEU A 64 8.87 -16.41 18.09
CA LEU A 64 9.57 -17.10 19.17
C LEU A 64 10.62 -16.23 19.85
N PHE A 65 11.16 -15.20 19.17
CA PHE A 65 12.18 -14.33 19.74
C PHE A 65 11.57 -13.28 20.68
N ASP A 66 10.59 -12.56 20.19
CA ASP A 66 9.75 -11.61 20.95
C ASP A 66 8.30 -11.73 20.48
N PRO A 67 7.49 -12.55 21.16
CA PRO A 67 6.07 -12.75 20.77
C PRO A 67 5.20 -11.48 20.87
N SER A 68 5.69 -10.44 21.54
CA SER A 68 4.99 -9.17 21.64
C SER A 68 5.30 -8.22 20.47
N PHE A 69 6.37 -8.50 19.72
CA PHE A 69 6.75 -7.67 18.57
C PHE A 69 5.81 -7.92 17.39
N SER A 70 5.17 -6.86 16.96
CA SER A 70 4.34 -6.83 15.75
C SER A 70 4.39 -5.44 15.14
N GLU A 71 5.02 -5.31 13.98
CA GLU A 71 5.08 -4.07 13.23
C GLU A 71 4.21 -4.18 11.99
N THR A 72 3.33 -3.20 11.76
CA THR A 72 2.41 -3.14 10.63
C THR A 72 2.66 -1.90 9.80
N THR A 73 2.59 -2.04 8.48
CA THR A 73 2.73 -0.92 7.54
C THR A 73 1.98 -1.22 6.26
N THR A 74 1.75 -0.18 5.46
CA THR A 74 1.15 -0.31 4.12
C THR A 74 2.13 0.20 3.08
N VAL A 75 2.31 -0.54 1.99
CA VAL A 75 3.10 -0.13 0.83
C VAL A 75 2.22 -0.08 -0.41
N SER A 76 2.37 0.96 -1.21
CA SER A 76 1.75 1.10 -2.52
C SER A 76 2.78 0.87 -3.62
N ARG A 77 2.32 0.46 -4.79
CA ARG A 77 3.15 0.27 -5.99
C ARG A 77 4.12 1.44 -6.22
N GLY A 78 5.36 1.12 -6.57
CA GLY A 78 6.41 2.11 -6.85
C GLY A 78 6.99 2.77 -5.59
N ASN A 79 6.55 2.39 -4.40
CA ASN A 79 7.10 2.85 -3.13
C ASN A 79 7.83 1.74 -2.40
N ILE A 80 8.72 2.15 -1.48
CA ILE A 80 9.41 1.25 -0.57
C ILE A 80 9.00 1.59 0.86
N LYS A 81 8.85 0.54 1.67
CA LYS A 81 8.80 0.66 3.13
C LYS A 81 10.04 0.02 3.73
N LYS A 82 10.74 0.78 4.55
CA LYS A 82 11.81 0.26 5.40
C LYS A 82 11.22 -0.05 6.77
N LEU A 83 11.51 -1.26 7.28
CA LEU A 83 11.19 -1.77 8.60
C LEU A 83 12.49 -2.14 9.30
N GLU A 84 12.55 -2.04 10.61
CA GLU A 84 13.77 -2.32 11.37
C GLU A 84 13.52 -3.39 12.43
N LEU A 85 14.44 -4.34 12.50
CA LEU A 85 14.48 -5.37 13.53
C LEU A 85 15.71 -5.18 14.43
N THR A 86 15.58 -5.55 15.70
CA THR A 86 16.72 -5.53 16.61
C THR A 86 17.85 -6.41 16.11
N TYR A 87 19.10 -5.94 16.23
CA TYR A 87 20.29 -6.73 15.87
C TYR A 87 20.42 -8.06 16.63
N ASN A 88 19.76 -8.20 17.79
CA ASN A 88 19.77 -9.43 18.59
C ASN A 88 19.06 -10.61 17.92
N ILE A 89 18.30 -10.37 16.83
CA ILE A 89 17.65 -11.43 16.06
C ILE A 89 18.65 -12.25 15.23
N ARG A 90 19.88 -11.76 15.04
CA ARG A 90 20.93 -12.51 14.33
C ARG A 90 21.24 -13.83 15.02
N GLY A 91 21.50 -14.88 14.23
CA GLY A 91 22.07 -16.13 14.71
C GLY A 91 23.44 -15.92 15.33
N SER A 92 23.90 -16.85 16.16
CA SER A 92 25.20 -16.77 16.82
C SER A 92 25.83 -18.14 17.01
N GLY A 93 27.08 -18.27 16.58
CA GLY A 93 27.86 -19.50 16.74
C GLY A 93 27.22 -20.71 16.04
N THR A 94 27.20 -21.89 16.72
CA THR A 94 26.53 -23.10 16.21
C THR A 94 25.49 -23.57 17.21
N ALA A 95 24.22 -23.30 16.92
CA ALA A 95 23.12 -23.57 17.84
C ALA A 95 21.75 -23.58 17.15
N VAL A 96 20.80 -24.25 17.81
CA VAL A 96 19.35 -24.02 17.54
C VAL A 96 18.89 -22.84 18.40
N GLU A 97 18.25 -21.87 17.77
CA GLU A 97 17.80 -20.63 18.40
C GLU A 97 16.35 -20.29 17.98
N ASN A 98 15.71 -19.39 18.69
CA ASN A 98 14.34 -18.92 18.43
C ASN A 98 14.34 -17.58 17.69
N LYS A 99 14.90 -17.51 16.49
CA LYS A 99 15.21 -16.25 15.78
C LYS A 99 14.59 -16.11 14.40
N GLY A 100 13.55 -16.89 14.09
CA GLY A 100 12.80 -16.77 12.84
C GLY A 100 11.94 -15.51 12.82
N VAL A 101 11.93 -14.86 11.66
CA VAL A 101 11.10 -13.69 11.33
C VAL A 101 10.00 -14.13 10.39
N ARG A 102 8.77 -13.70 10.67
CA ARG A 102 7.61 -13.93 9.80
C ARG A 102 7.10 -12.61 9.25
N ILE A 103 6.88 -12.57 7.93
CA ILE A 103 6.28 -11.45 7.22
C ILE A 103 5.04 -11.97 6.50
N VAL A 104 3.91 -11.28 6.65
CA VAL A 104 2.67 -11.56 5.91
C VAL A 104 2.17 -10.30 5.25
N SER A 105 1.57 -10.47 4.09
CA SER A 105 1.00 -9.37 3.30
C SER A 105 -0.36 -9.74 2.73
N THR A 106 -1.20 -8.72 2.48
CA THR A 106 -2.51 -8.86 1.82
C THR A 106 -2.42 -8.93 0.31
N GLN A 107 -1.29 -8.54 -0.27
CA GLN A 107 -0.96 -8.60 -1.70
C GLN A 107 0.44 -9.17 -1.84
N GLU A 108 0.81 -9.64 -3.03
CA GLU A 108 2.19 -10.04 -3.31
C GLU A 108 3.16 -8.88 -3.13
N ILE A 109 4.25 -9.17 -2.46
CA ILE A 109 5.33 -8.23 -2.15
C ILE A 109 6.67 -8.85 -2.48
N THR A 110 7.65 -8.02 -2.79
CA THR A 110 9.06 -8.38 -2.78
C THR A 110 9.69 -7.89 -1.48
N VAL A 111 10.52 -8.74 -0.87
CA VAL A 111 11.21 -8.45 0.38
C VAL A 111 12.71 -8.55 0.18
N TYR A 112 13.44 -7.52 0.62
CA TYR A 112 14.89 -7.53 0.70
C TYR A 112 15.32 -7.42 2.16
N GLY A 113 16.22 -8.31 2.58
CA GLY A 113 16.83 -8.28 3.91
C GLY A 113 18.23 -7.67 3.85
N VAL A 114 18.56 -6.79 4.80
CA VAL A 114 19.86 -6.16 4.90
C VAL A 114 20.45 -6.42 6.27
N ASN A 115 21.58 -7.12 6.30
CA ASN A 115 22.32 -7.43 7.51
C ASN A 115 23.51 -6.48 7.64
N LYS A 116 23.30 -5.37 8.32
CA LYS A 116 24.19 -4.22 8.30
C LYS A 116 24.90 -3.99 9.61
N GLU A 117 26.20 -3.75 9.54
CA GLU A 117 27.05 -3.21 10.58
C GLU A 117 27.84 -2.00 10.06
N ARG A 118 28.51 -1.26 10.95
CA ARG A 118 29.22 -0.02 10.56
C ARG A 118 30.22 -0.20 9.41
N TYR A 119 30.89 -1.36 9.35
CA TYR A 119 31.92 -1.67 8.37
C TYR A 119 31.71 -3.08 7.79
N SER A 120 30.48 -3.49 7.62
CA SER A 120 30.16 -4.82 7.13
C SER A 120 28.66 -4.90 6.80
N THR A 121 28.33 -4.89 5.52
CA THR A 121 26.94 -4.87 5.08
C THR A 121 26.80 -5.73 3.83
N ASP A 122 25.78 -6.57 3.80
CA ASP A 122 25.29 -7.20 2.58
C ASP A 122 23.78 -7.36 2.66
N GLY A 123 23.15 -7.58 1.52
CA GLY A 123 21.70 -7.75 1.38
C GLY A 123 21.36 -8.94 0.51
N PHE A 124 20.12 -9.39 0.59
CA PHE A 124 19.61 -10.51 -0.17
C PHE A 124 18.15 -10.29 -0.57
N VAL A 125 17.72 -10.89 -1.66
CA VAL A 125 16.30 -11.04 -1.97
C VAL A 125 15.73 -12.22 -1.19
N ALA A 126 14.60 -12.02 -0.52
CA ALA A 126 13.92 -13.09 0.22
C ALA A 126 12.96 -13.86 -0.69
N PHE A 127 12.86 -15.18 -0.48
CA PHE A 127 11.93 -16.06 -1.18
C PHE A 127 10.71 -16.35 -0.28
N PRO A 128 9.49 -16.30 -0.83
CA PRO A 128 8.29 -16.61 -0.07
C PRO A 128 8.17 -18.11 0.22
N VAL A 129 7.26 -18.46 1.14
CA VAL A 129 7.11 -19.85 1.63
C VAL A 129 6.69 -20.84 0.55
N ASP A 130 6.00 -20.41 -0.50
CA ASP A 130 5.58 -21.21 -1.65
C ASP A 130 6.68 -21.46 -2.68
N ALA A 131 7.79 -20.68 -2.63
CA ALA A 131 8.94 -20.80 -3.53
C ALA A 131 10.17 -21.49 -2.92
N ILE A 132 10.11 -21.92 -1.65
CA ILE A 132 11.19 -22.67 -1.00
C ILE A 132 10.97 -24.18 -1.10
N GLY A 133 12.01 -24.98 -0.83
CA GLY A 133 12.02 -26.43 -1.10
C GLY A 133 12.54 -27.30 0.05
N LEU A 134 12.90 -28.52 -0.31
CA LEU A 134 13.34 -29.58 0.60
C LEU A 134 14.85 -29.86 0.52
N GLU A 135 15.48 -29.61 -0.63
CA GLU A 135 16.89 -29.92 -0.89
C GLU A 135 17.68 -28.69 -1.34
N TYR A 136 18.87 -28.53 -0.79
CA TYR A 136 19.74 -27.40 -1.05
C TYR A 136 21.20 -27.79 -1.11
N VAL A 137 22.00 -26.99 -1.83
CA VAL A 137 23.47 -27.02 -1.78
C VAL A 137 23.99 -25.64 -1.38
N LEU A 138 24.97 -25.59 -0.50
CA LEU A 138 25.51 -24.33 0.03
C LEU A 138 26.69 -23.81 -0.78
N ALA A 139 26.87 -22.51 -0.76
CA ALA A 139 28.07 -21.81 -1.20
C ALA A 139 28.52 -20.80 -0.14
N THR A 140 29.79 -20.83 0.23
CA THR A 140 30.41 -19.83 1.09
C THR A 140 31.81 -19.52 0.57
N TRP A 141 32.44 -18.47 1.07
CA TRP A 141 33.89 -18.30 0.89
C TRP A 141 34.63 -18.98 2.04
N LYS A 142 35.87 -19.39 1.81
CA LYS A 142 36.70 -19.99 2.87
C LYS A 142 36.94 -19.01 4.03
N SER A 143 36.84 -19.50 5.27
CA SER A 143 36.99 -18.73 6.51
C SER A 143 35.76 -17.90 6.90
N GLU A 144 35.48 -17.88 8.17
CA GLU A 144 34.30 -17.18 8.73
C GLU A 144 32.95 -17.62 8.08
N ALA A 145 32.90 -18.86 7.57
CA ALA A 145 31.75 -19.39 6.85
C ALA A 145 30.57 -19.62 7.80
N VAL A 146 29.37 -19.22 7.34
CA VAL A 146 28.13 -19.38 8.10
C VAL A 146 27.01 -19.84 7.16
N PHE A 147 26.05 -20.58 7.71
CA PHE A 147 24.75 -20.79 7.12
C PHE A 147 23.68 -20.86 8.20
N MET A 148 22.43 -20.63 7.82
CA MET A 148 21.30 -20.72 8.71
C MET A 148 20.14 -21.46 8.03
N ILE A 149 19.46 -22.32 8.79
CA ILE A 149 18.25 -23.03 8.38
C ILE A 149 17.12 -22.54 9.27
N ILE A 150 15.96 -22.24 8.67
CA ILE A 150 14.77 -21.81 9.40
C ILE A 150 13.65 -22.82 9.16
N GLY A 151 13.07 -23.36 10.23
CA GLY A 151 11.92 -24.26 10.18
C GLY A 151 10.63 -23.48 9.83
N THR A 152 9.91 -23.94 8.83
CA THR A 152 8.62 -23.37 8.43
C THR A 152 7.44 -24.08 9.05
N GLU A 153 7.68 -25.31 9.57
CA GLU A 153 6.68 -26.13 10.22
C GLU A 153 7.27 -26.84 11.45
N ASP A 154 6.39 -27.24 12.39
CA ASP A 154 6.82 -28.04 13.55
C ASP A 154 7.27 -29.44 13.14
N GLY A 155 8.28 -29.98 13.83
CA GLY A 155 8.82 -31.31 13.55
C GLY A 155 9.59 -31.40 12.22
N THR A 156 10.17 -30.31 11.77
CA THR A 156 11.12 -30.30 10.65
C THR A 156 12.43 -30.97 11.06
N THR A 157 12.87 -31.93 10.27
CA THR A 157 14.17 -32.62 10.46
C THR A 157 15.03 -32.40 9.23
N VAL A 158 16.27 -31.91 9.44
CA VAL A 158 17.21 -31.60 8.37
C VAL A 158 18.46 -32.46 8.51
N GLN A 159 18.84 -33.15 7.44
CA GLN A 159 20.12 -33.85 7.30
C GLN A 159 21.12 -32.89 6.63
N ILE A 160 22.23 -32.62 7.28
CA ILE A 160 23.27 -31.72 6.83
C ILE A 160 24.52 -32.55 6.57
N THR A 161 24.90 -32.76 5.30
CA THR A 161 26.08 -33.53 4.90
C THR A 161 27.16 -32.58 4.42
N LEU A 162 28.24 -32.47 5.18
CA LEU A 162 29.41 -31.65 4.80
C LEU A 162 30.08 -32.22 3.57
N SER A 163 30.44 -31.35 2.61
CA SER A 163 31.08 -31.79 1.37
C SER A 163 32.36 -32.60 1.65
N SER A 164 32.47 -33.79 1.07
CA SER A 164 33.64 -34.63 1.13
C SER A 164 34.76 -34.19 0.20
N SER A 165 34.40 -33.48 -0.88
CA SER A 165 35.31 -33.04 -1.94
C SER A 165 35.81 -31.61 -1.76
N ASN A 166 35.32 -30.86 -0.77
CA ASN A 166 35.78 -29.51 -0.51
C ASN A 166 37.26 -29.55 -0.05
N PRO A 167 38.20 -28.86 -0.73
CA PRO A 167 39.63 -28.87 -0.36
C PRO A 167 39.89 -28.19 0.99
N THR A 168 38.97 -27.41 1.51
CA THR A 168 39.06 -26.77 2.81
C THR A 168 38.53 -27.72 3.89
N ALA A 169 39.37 -28.03 4.90
CA ALA A 169 38.95 -28.81 6.06
C ALA A 169 37.88 -28.01 6.83
N THR A 170 36.65 -28.53 6.81
CA THR A 170 35.48 -27.88 7.40
C THR A 170 34.88 -28.76 8.48
N SER A 171 34.51 -28.19 9.60
CA SER A 171 33.84 -28.91 10.67
C SER A 171 32.77 -28.07 11.37
N ILE A 172 31.79 -28.78 11.90
CA ILE A 172 30.70 -28.23 12.75
C ILE A 172 30.75 -28.99 14.09
N THR A 173 30.82 -28.26 15.20
CA THR A 173 30.66 -28.84 16.53
C THR A 173 29.24 -28.48 17.03
N TYR A 174 28.42 -29.50 17.25
CA TYR A 174 27.04 -29.36 17.70
C TYR A 174 26.70 -30.43 18.74
N ASN A 175 26.10 -30.04 19.87
CA ASN A 175 25.73 -30.94 20.99
C ASN A 175 26.89 -31.83 21.47
N GLY A 176 28.12 -31.27 21.50
CA GLY A 176 29.33 -31.96 21.98
C GLY A 176 29.95 -32.93 20.97
N ALA A 177 29.38 -33.13 19.79
CA ALA A 177 29.96 -33.92 18.70
C ALA A 177 30.51 -33.00 17.61
N THR A 178 31.64 -33.38 17.01
CA THR A 178 32.26 -32.67 15.87
C THR A 178 32.06 -33.50 14.61
N TYR A 179 31.49 -32.86 13.59
CA TYR A 179 31.25 -33.41 12.27
C TYR A 179 32.20 -32.75 11.28
N SER A 180 32.92 -33.54 10.50
CA SER A 180 33.89 -33.08 9.51
C SER A 180 33.46 -33.41 8.10
N ASN A 181 34.23 -33.00 7.07
CA ASN A 181 33.97 -33.29 5.66
C ASN A 181 33.52 -34.74 5.44
N GLY A 182 32.45 -34.91 4.67
CA GLY A 182 31.81 -36.20 4.36
C GLY A 182 30.88 -36.73 5.45
N GLN A 183 30.81 -36.11 6.62
CA GLN A 183 29.93 -36.54 7.70
C GLN A 183 28.57 -35.80 7.67
N THR A 184 27.55 -36.49 8.16
CA THR A 184 26.18 -35.98 8.24
C THR A 184 25.78 -35.75 9.69
N LEU A 185 25.23 -34.56 9.98
CA LEU A 185 24.56 -34.30 11.24
C LEU A 185 23.05 -34.14 10.97
N SER A 186 22.22 -34.46 11.97
CA SER A 186 20.78 -34.27 11.93
C SER A 186 20.36 -33.19 12.92
N VAL A 187 19.50 -32.27 12.46
CA VAL A 187 18.96 -31.19 13.28
C VAL A 187 17.45 -31.23 13.21
N SER A 188 16.78 -31.06 14.35
CA SER A 188 15.33 -30.95 14.44
C SER A 188 14.93 -29.53 14.80
N LEU A 189 13.94 -28.98 14.08
CA LEU A 189 13.43 -27.61 14.26
C LEU A 189 11.90 -27.63 14.37
N ASN A 190 11.36 -26.76 15.18
CA ASN A 190 9.97 -26.37 15.11
C ASN A 190 9.80 -25.09 14.25
N LYS A 191 8.57 -24.77 13.93
CA LYS A 191 8.24 -23.56 13.16
C LYS A 191 8.86 -22.33 13.80
N TYR A 192 9.54 -21.49 13.00
CA TYR A 192 10.29 -20.27 13.38
C TYR A 192 11.56 -20.52 14.21
N GLN A 193 11.93 -21.75 14.51
CA GLN A 193 13.27 -22.02 15.04
C GLN A 193 14.31 -21.93 13.93
N THR A 194 15.52 -21.50 14.31
CA THR A 194 16.68 -21.38 13.42
C THR A 194 17.78 -22.32 13.89
N PHE A 195 18.48 -22.96 12.95
CA PHE A 195 19.78 -23.57 13.21
C PHE A 195 20.85 -22.74 12.51
N HIS A 196 21.72 -22.10 13.27
CA HIS A 196 22.86 -21.36 12.77
C HIS A 196 24.11 -22.21 12.92
N ALA A 197 24.98 -22.26 11.90
CA ALA A 197 26.27 -22.95 11.94
C ALA A 197 27.39 -22.01 11.52
N PHE A 198 28.49 -22.08 12.23
CA PHE A 198 29.68 -21.26 12.02
C PHE A 198 30.95 -22.09 11.98
N SER A 199 31.85 -21.78 11.05
CA SER A 199 33.19 -22.34 10.96
C SER A 199 34.24 -21.24 10.71
N SER A 200 35.15 -21.02 11.64
CA SER A 200 36.11 -19.92 11.58
C SER A 200 37.12 -20.06 10.44
N SER A 201 37.48 -21.29 10.05
CA SER A 201 38.45 -21.59 9.00
C SER A 201 37.90 -22.44 7.86
N GLY A 202 36.62 -22.88 7.95
CA GLY A 202 36.00 -23.78 7.00
C GLY A 202 35.41 -23.06 5.78
N ASP A 203 34.86 -23.88 4.89
CA ASP A 203 34.12 -23.49 3.70
C ASP A 203 32.98 -24.49 3.51
N PHE A 204 31.75 -24.04 3.59
CA PHE A 204 30.57 -24.90 3.46
C PHE A 204 30.15 -25.15 2.02
N THR A 205 30.91 -24.66 1.03
CA THR A 205 30.60 -24.91 -0.40
C THR A 205 30.49 -26.40 -0.68
N GLY A 206 29.37 -26.81 -1.35
CA GLY A 206 29.08 -28.22 -1.64
C GLY A 206 28.45 -29.00 -0.46
N THR A 207 28.14 -28.35 0.67
CA THR A 207 27.37 -28.96 1.74
C THR A 207 25.93 -29.16 1.29
N LYS A 208 25.42 -30.40 1.41
CA LYS A 208 24.04 -30.77 1.07
C LYS A 208 23.12 -30.66 2.29
N LEU A 209 21.93 -30.11 2.07
CA LEU A 209 20.84 -30.12 3.04
C LEU A 209 19.65 -30.88 2.45
N VAL A 210 19.05 -31.79 3.26
CA VAL A 210 17.82 -32.50 2.92
C VAL A 210 16.88 -32.45 4.10
N SER A 211 15.67 -31.99 3.89
CA SER A 211 14.65 -31.88 4.93
C SER A 211 13.39 -32.66 4.60
N ASN A 212 12.61 -33.00 5.63
CA ASN A 212 11.30 -33.64 5.48
C ASN A 212 10.16 -32.65 5.26
N LYS A 213 10.41 -31.34 5.40
CA LYS A 213 9.49 -30.23 5.20
C LYS A 213 10.23 -29.06 4.58
N VAL A 214 9.51 -28.18 3.88
CA VAL A 214 10.14 -27.01 3.27
C VAL A 214 10.85 -26.14 4.32
N ILE A 215 12.01 -25.63 3.97
CA ILE A 215 12.86 -24.82 4.87
C ILE A 215 13.38 -23.60 4.14
N THR A 216 13.59 -22.53 4.89
CA THR A 216 14.39 -21.39 4.40
C THR A 216 15.87 -21.65 4.72
N VAL A 217 16.73 -21.38 3.76
CA VAL A 217 18.19 -21.56 3.90
C VAL A 217 18.91 -20.27 3.53
N MET A 218 19.78 -19.80 4.44
CA MET A 218 20.68 -18.67 4.23
C MET A 218 22.12 -19.19 4.20
N THR A 219 22.97 -18.60 3.36
CA THR A 219 24.38 -18.97 3.22
C THR A 219 25.25 -17.73 3.07
N GLY A 220 26.53 -17.82 3.47
CA GLY A 220 27.49 -16.74 3.34
C GLY A 220 28.62 -16.76 4.35
N ASN A 221 29.13 -15.59 4.70
CA ASN A 221 30.24 -15.44 5.61
C ASN A 221 30.00 -14.34 6.65
N ARG A 222 30.39 -14.57 7.90
CA ARG A 222 30.22 -13.61 8.98
C ARG A 222 30.97 -12.30 8.69
N LYS A 223 32.20 -12.37 8.25
CA LYS A 223 33.00 -11.26 7.72
C LYS A 223 34.28 -11.80 7.08
N VAL A 224 34.44 -11.69 5.79
CA VAL A 224 35.54 -12.30 5.06
C VAL A 224 36.13 -11.36 4.01
N ALA A 225 37.40 -11.54 3.68
CA ALA A 225 38.06 -10.95 2.53
C ALA A 225 38.09 -11.96 1.38
N VAL A 226 37.55 -11.57 0.24
CA VAL A 226 37.60 -12.31 -1.03
C VAL A 226 38.80 -11.78 -1.82
N LYS A 227 39.93 -12.49 -1.77
CA LYS A 227 41.21 -11.98 -2.30
C LYS A 227 42.09 -13.04 -2.97
N ASP A 228 42.79 -12.59 -3.98
CA ASP A 228 44.03 -13.20 -4.44
C ASP A 228 45.26 -12.68 -3.64
N SER A 229 46.47 -13.11 -3.99
CA SER A 229 47.71 -12.73 -3.30
C SER A 229 48.04 -11.23 -3.33
N MET A 230 47.33 -10.44 -4.12
CA MET A 230 47.65 -9.02 -4.42
C MET A 230 46.69 -8.01 -3.78
N THR A 231 45.62 -8.44 -3.12
CA THR A 231 44.59 -7.55 -2.60
C THR A 231 44.81 -7.15 -1.13
N ARG A 232 44.23 -6.01 -0.72
CA ARG A 232 44.20 -5.56 0.69
C ARG A 232 43.30 -6.46 1.55
N SER A 233 43.40 -6.29 2.87
CA SER A 233 42.69 -7.10 3.86
C SER A 233 41.31 -6.52 4.25
N SER A 234 40.67 -5.72 3.41
CA SER A 234 39.27 -5.31 3.67
C SER A 234 38.35 -6.53 3.60
N SER A 235 37.30 -6.52 4.40
CA SER A 235 36.41 -7.68 4.55
C SER A 235 35.01 -7.26 4.83
N ASP A 236 34.04 -7.98 4.28
CA ASP A 236 32.63 -7.72 4.47
C ASP A 236 31.85 -8.96 4.90
N HIS A 237 30.60 -8.76 5.34
CA HIS A 237 29.59 -9.79 5.48
C HIS A 237 29.15 -10.24 4.11
N LEU A 238 28.89 -11.54 3.97
CA LEU A 238 28.32 -12.10 2.74
C LEU A 238 27.04 -12.84 3.10
N VAL A 239 25.96 -12.59 2.38
CA VAL A 239 24.68 -13.27 2.64
C VAL A 239 23.82 -13.38 1.40
N GLU A 240 23.25 -14.57 1.18
CA GLU A 240 22.17 -14.82 0.22
C GLU A 240 21.18 -15.86 0.76
N GLN A 241 19.94 -15.79 0.34
CA GLN A 241 18.98 -16.87 0.48
C GLN A 241 19.20 -17.89 -0.64
N VAL A 242 19.32 -19.16 -0.29
CA VAL A 242 19.66 -20.24 -1.25
C VAL A 242 18.38 -20.68 -1.97
N PRO A 243 18.36 -20.73 -3.31
CA PRO A 243 17.28 -21.36 -4.06
C PRO A 243 17.29 -22.87 -3.90
N PRO A 244 16.14 -23.55 -3.93
CA PRO A 244 16.06 -25.01 -3.91
C PRO A 244 16.76 -25.65 -5.13
N ILE A 245 17.22 -26.89 -5.00
CA ILE A 245 17.92 -27.61 -6.09
C ILE A 245 17.02 -27.79 -7.33
N ASP A 246 15.72 -27.98 -7.15
CA ASP A 246 14.77 -28.16 -8.26
C ASP A 246 14.59 -26.90 -9.13
N THR A 247 15.05 -25.74 -8.67
CA THR A 247 15.00 -24.47 -9.42
C THR A 247 16.32 -24.11 -10.12
N LEU A 248 17.39 -24.89 -9.94
CA LEU A 248 18.69 -24.63 -10.55
C LEU A 248 18.68 -24.95 -12.06
N GLY A 249 19.44 -24.21 -12.84
CA GLY A 249 19.48 -24.36 -14.30
C GLY A 249 20.83 -24.80 -14.85
N LYS A 250 20.96 -24.71 -16.16
CA LYS A 250 22.13 -25.15 -16.92
C LYS A 250 22.82 -24.02 -17.67
N ASP A 251 22.15 -22.88 -17.86
CA ASP A 251 22.61 -21.75 -18.64
C ASP A 251 22.77 -20.50 -17.78
N PHE A 252 23.98 -19.98 -17.75
CA PHE A 252 24.40 -18.81 -16.96
C PHE A 252 25.43 -17.99 -17.74
N PHE A 253 25.89 -16.92 -17.14
CA PHE A 253 26.99 -16.10 -17.69
C PHE A 253 27.73 -15.36 -16.58
N THR A 254 28.91 -14.86 -16.91
CA THR A 254 29.64 -13.98 -16.03
C THR A 254 29.16 -12.54 -16.18
N ILE A 255 29.08 -11.82 -15.07
CA ILE A 255 28.86 -10.37 -14.99
C ILE A 255 30.03 -9.73 -14.25
N SER A 256 30.06 -8.43 -14.16
CA SER A 256 31.13 -7.73 -13.42
C SER A 256 30.53 -6.80 -12.38
N THR A 257 31.16 -6.74 -11.21
CA THR A 257 30.88 -5.70 -10.23
C THR A 257 31.15 -4.32 -10.86
N PRO A 258 30.18 -3.39 -10.89
CA PRO A 258 30.39 -2.05 -11.42
C PRO A 258 31.51 -1.29 -10.69
N ASP A 259 32.17 -0.36 -11.40
CA ASP A 259 33.27 0.49 -10.88
C ASP A 259 34.47 -0.24 -10.31
N ARG A 260 34.69 -1.51 -10.69
CA ARG A 260 35.85 -2.31 -10.29
C ARG A 260 36.65 -2.77 -11.49
N ASN A 261 37.98 -2.82 -11.30
CA ASN A 261 38.91 -3.26 -12.34
C ASN A 261 39.58 -4.60 -12.02
N ILE A 262 39.34 -5.16 -10.83
CA ILE A 262 39.99 -6.38 -10.35
C ILE A 262 39.28 -7.66 -10.74
N GLY A 263 38.07 -7.55 -11.33
CA GLY A 263 37.21 -8.68 -11.64
C GLY A 263 36.61 -9.38 -10.42
N ASP A 264 36.04 -10.55 -10.67
CA ASP A 264 35.25 -11.29 -9.69
C ASP A 264 35.56 -12.79 -9.74
N TYR A 265 35.23 -13.54 -8.68
CA TYR A 265 35.27 -15.00 -8.67
C TYR A 265 33.87 -15.55 -8.91
N PHE A 266 33.78 -16.61 -9.73
CA PHE A 266 32.56 -17.38 -9.89
C PHE A 266 32.80 -18.80 -9.43
N ARG A 267 31.92 -19.34 -8.57
CA ARG A 267 31.89 -20.76 -8.23
C ARG A 267 30.74 -21.44 -8.90
N ILE A 268 31.02 -22.57 -9.55
CA ILE A 268 30.03 -23.41 -10.21
C ILE A 268 30.00 -24.72 -9.46
N ILE A 269 28.86 -25.06 -8.85
CA ILE A 269 28.68 -26.20 -7.96
C ILE A 269 27.75 -27.19 -8.66
N ALA A 270 28.20 -28.43 -8.87
CA ALA A 270 27.40 -29.48 -9.49
C ALA A 270 26.38 -30.08 -8.51
N THR A 271 25.20 -30.40 -9.00
CA THR A 271 24.16 -31.11 -8.24
C THR A 271 24.13 -32.62 -8.55
N GLU A 272 24.85 -33.03 -9.59
CA GLU A 272 24.92 -34.42 -10.07
C GLU A 272 26.35 -34.82 -10.46
N ASP A 273 26.61 -36.15 -10.48
CA ASP A 273 27.91 -36.68 -10.92
C ASP A 273 28.15 -36.46 -12.42
N SER A 274 29.43 -36.32 -12.80
CA SER A 274 29.84 -36.16 -14.19
C SER A 274 29.19 -34.97 -14.87
N THR A 275 29.08 -33.84 -14.17
CA THR A 275 28.59 -32.58 -14.70
C THR A 275 29.68 -31.91 -15.52
N GLU A 276 29.47 -31.80 -16.83
CA GLU A 276 30.37 -31.10 -17.74
C GLU A 276 30.03 -29.60 -17.74
N ILE A 277 31.03 -28.78 -17.52
CA ILE A 277 30.94 -27.33 -17.53
C ILE A 277 31.63 -26.79 -18.79
N SER A 278 30.95 -25.98 -19.56
CA SER A 278 31.51 -25.27 -20.70
C SER A 278 31.56 -23.77 -20.43
N LEU A 279 32.61 -23.12 -20.95
CA LEU A 279 32.81 -21.68 -20.84
C LEU A 279 32.97 -21.10 -22.25
N ALA A 280 32.17 -20.11 -22.60
CA ALA A 280 32.14 -19.51 -23.95
C ALA A 280 32.06 -20.55 -25.07
N GLY A 281 31.21 -21.57 -24.90
CA GLY A 281 30.99 -22.63 -25.89
C GLY A 281 32.07 -23.71 -25.95
N SER A 282 33.07 -23.71 -25.07
CA SER A 282 34.12 -24.74 -25.01
C SER A 282 34.11 -25.46 -23.65
N VAL A 283 34.27 -26.77 -23.69
CA VAL A 283 34.37 -27.57 -22.44
C VAL A 283 35.52 -27.06 -21.58
N TYR A 284 35.21 -26.68 -20.38
CA TYR A 284 36.16 -26.17 -19.40
C TYR A 284 36.61 -27.26 -18.42
N THR A 285 35.68 -28.00 -17.83
CA THR A 285 35.96 -29.08 -16.87
C THR A 285 34.74 -29.98 -16.66
N THR A 286 34.97 -31.13 -16.03
CA THR A 286 33.92 -32.02 -15.54
C THR A 286 34.09 -32.19 -14.04
N ILE A 287 33.03 -32.06 -13.26
CA ILE A 287 33.02 -32.20 -11.80
C ILE A 287 31.89 -33.13 -11.37
N ASN A 288 32.06 -33.72 -10.16
CA ASN A 288 31.07 -34.63 -9.59
C ASN A 288 30.09 -33.89 -8.66
N GLN A 289 29.08 -34.62 -8.21
CA GLN A 289 28.02 -34.09 -7.34
C GLN A 289 28.63 -33.43 -6.08
N TYR A 290 28.20 -32.20 -5.82
CA TYR A 290 28.64 -31.32 -4.71
C TYR A 290 30.10 -30.89 -4.76
N GLU A 291 30.82 -31.19 -5.83
CA GLU A 291 32.08 -30.53 -6.17
C GLU A 291 31.83 -29.15 -6.79
N TYR A 292 32.86 -28.31 -6.76
CA TYR A 292 32.81 -27.03 -7.44
C TYR A 292 34.06 -26.73 -8.23
N THR A 293 33.94 -25.90 -9.22
CA THR A 293 35.04 -25.25 -9.91
C THR A 293 34.97 -23.74 -9.70
N GLU A 294 36.12 -23.06 -9.76
CA GLU A 294 36.24 -21.63 -9.55
C GLU A 294 36.82 -20.94 -10.77
N LEU A 295 36.16 -19.89 -11.23
CA LEU A 295 36.61 -19.03 -12.32
C LEU A 295 37.07 -17.69 -11.74
N ASN A 296 38.24 -17.23 -12.16
CA ASN A 296 38.71 -15.87 -11.90
C ASN A 296 38.49 -15.04 -13.17
N VAL A 297 37.48 -14.16 -13.16
CA VAL A 297 37.03 -13.44 -14.33
C VAL A 297 37.43 -11.97 -14.21
N VAL A 298 38.07 -11.42 -15.24
CA VAL A 298 38.44 -10.00 -15.29
C VAL A 298 37.21 -9.14 -15.61
N THR A 299 37.22 -7.91 -15.14
CA THR A 299 36.13 -6.96 -15.38
C THR A 299 35.86 -6.79 -16.88
N GLY A 300 34.58 -6.87 -17.25
CA GLY A 300 34.13 -6.71 -18.63
C GLY A 300 34.29 -7.94 -19.52
N ASP A 301 34.80 -9.05 -18.98
CA ASP A 301 34.93 -10.32 -19.72
C ASP A 301 33.66 -11.18 -19.52
N TYR A 302 32.64 -10.90 -20.32
CA TYR A 302 31.32 -11.57 -20.23
C TYR A 302 31.35 -12.85 -21.08
N LYS A 303 31.15 -13.99 -20.40
CA LYS A 303 31.17 -15.32 -21.02
C LYS A 303 29.95 -16.13 -20.60
N SER A 304 29.41 -16.91 -21.52
CA SER A 304 28.42 -17.93 -21.17
C SER A 304 29.07 -19.05 -20.34
N ILE A 305 28.32 -19.53 -19.35
CA ILE A 305 28.61 -20.73 -18.58
C ILE A 305 27.46 -21.68 -18.85
N THR A 306 27.72 -22.82 -19.47
CA THR A 306 26.72 -23.84 -19.74
C THR A 306 27.11 -25.16 -19.12
N SER A 307 26.13 -25.99 -18.78
CA SER A 307 26.36 -27.32 -18.23
C SER A 307 25.35 -28.33 -18.81
N ASN A 308 25.77 -29.60 -18.84
CA ASN A 308 24.87 -30.68 -19.26
C ASN A 308 23.88 -31.11 -18.18
N LYS A 309 24.05 -30.63 -16.93
CA LYS A 309 23.24 -30.92 -15.74
C LYS A 309 23.08 -29.68 -14.88
N PRO A 310 22.06 -29.60 -14.02
CA PRO A 310 21.82 -28.45 -13.18
C PRO A 310 22.99 -28.09 -12.29
N VAL A 311 23.31 -26.82 -12.20
CA VAL A 311 24.39 -26.26 -11.37
C VAL A 311 23.91 -25.04 -10.61
N MET A 312 24.54 -24.74 -9.48
CA MET A 312 24.43 -23.43 -8.84
C MET A 312 25.65 -22.60 -9.23
N VAL A 313 25.42 -21.39 -9.72
CA VAL A 313 26.47 -20.43 -10.04
C VAL A 313 26.41 -19.27 -9.06
N THR A 314 27.55 -18.99 -8.41
CA THR A 314 27.68 -17.88 -7.46
C THR A 314 28.77 -16.92 -7.89
N MET A 315 28.59 -15.65 -7.59
CA MET A 315 29.55 -14.58 -7.80
C MET A 315 30.06 -14.07 -6.46
N PHE A 316 31.37 -13.94 -6.33
CA PHE A 316 32.06 -13.31 -5.20
C PHE A 316 32.82 -12.09 -5.70
N GLY A 317 32.35 -10.90 -5.38
CA GLY A 317 33.07 -9.66 -5.63
C GLY A 317 34.35 -9.61 -4.81
N LYS A 318 35.48 -9.33 -5.47
CA LYS A 318 36.78 -9.31 -4.79
C LYS A 318 36.93 -8.13 -3.85
N THR A 319 37.72 -8.30 -2.82
CA THR A 319 38.22 -7.21 -1.98
C THR A 319 39.00 -6.20 -2.81
N ILE A 320 38.62 -4.92 -2.72
CA ILE A 320 39.31 -3.87 -3.47
C ILE A 320 40.81 -3.76 -3.17
N SER A 321 41.55 -3.33 -4.19
CA SER A 321 42.97 -3.02 -4.07
C SER A 321 43.25 -1.60 -4.52
N THR A 322 43.92 -0.81 -3.71
CA THR A 322 44.38 0.53 -4.13
C THR A 322 45.42 0.48 -5.25
N GLN A 323 45.95 -0.70 -5.58
CA GLN A 323 46.90 -0.88 -6.70
C GLN A 323 46.18 -1.14 -8.04
N SER A 324 44.90 -1.52 -8.03
CA SER A 324 44.13 -1.83 -9.23
C SER A 324 43.55 -0.61 -9.91
N GLY A 325 43.65 0.59 -9.32
CA GLY A 325 43.04 1.80 -9.85
C GLY A 325 41.54 1.90 -9.56
N ASP A 326 41.01 1.03 -8.68
CA ASP A 326 39.66 1.15 -8.18
C ASP A 326 39.53 2.47 -7.43
N GLY A 327 38.44 3.18 -7.66
CA GLY A 327 38.15 4.46 -6.99
C GLY A 327 38.03 4.29 -5.46
N PRO A 328 38.01 5.38 -4.69
CA PRO A 328 37.89 5.33 -3.23
C PRO A 328 36.59 4.64 -2.77
N ASN A 329 35.59 4.57 -3.64
CA ASN A 329 34.28 3.95 -3.40
C ASN A 329 34.14 2.59 -4.13
N GLY A 330 35.21 1.91 -4.48
CA GLY A 330 35.18 0.63 -5.19
C GLY A 330 34.50 -0.52 -4.41
N GLY A 331 34.16 -0.29 -3.15
CA GLY A 331 33.40 -1.22 -2.30
C GLY A 331 34.26 -2.33 -1.68
N ASP A 332 33.63 -3.14 -0.86
CA ASP A 332 34.17 -4.32 -0.19
C ASP A 332 33.68 -5.62 -0.89
N PRO A 333 34.05 -6.82 -0.43
CA PRO A 333 33.49 -8.06 -0.95
C PRO A 333 31.95 -8.05 -0.93
N GLN A 334 31.37 -8.75 -1.89
CA GLN A 334 29.94 -8.97 -2.00
C GLN A 334 29.66 -10.37 -2.54
N PHE A 335 28.45 -10.86 -2.38
CA PHE A 335 28.10 -12.22 -2.74
C PHE A 335 26.71 -12.27 -3.39
N SER A 336 26.60 -13.00 -4.51
CA SER A 336 25.31 -13.26 -5.13
C SER A 336 25.22 -14.67 -5.67
N ILE A 337 24.04 -15.28 -5.55
CA ILE A 337 23.67 -16.48 -6.29
C ILE A 337 22.97 -16.03 -7.57
N LEU A 338 23.50 -16.45 -8.73
CA LEU A 338 22.97 -16.03 -10.02
C LEU A 338 21.78 -16.91 -10.42
N PRO A 339 20.63 -16.32 -10.80
CA PRO A 339 19.57 -17.06 -11.48
C PRO A 339 20.05 -17.64 -12.82
N ALA A 340 19.56 -18.82 -13.18
CA ALA A 340 19.76 -19.36 -14.51
C ALA A 340 18.92 -18.59 -15.55
N VAL A 341 19.31 -18.64 -16.81
CA VAL A 341 18.61 -17.91 -17.90
C VAL A 341 17.09 -18.22 -17.93
N PRO A 342 16.61 -19.47 -17.81
CA PRO A 342 15.17 -19.77 -17.76
C PRO A 342 14.44 -19.17 -16.54
N GLN A 343 15.15 -18.79 -15.50
CA GLN A 343 14.57 -18.18 -14.28
C GLN A 343 14.46 -16.65 -14.35
N PHE A 344 14.67 -16.04 -15.50
CA PHE A 344 14.56 -14.59 -15.65
C PHE A 344 13.10 -14.18 -15.78
N PRO A 345 12.62 -13.23 -14.96
CA PRO A 345 11.36 -12.54 -15.23
C PRO A 345 11.48 -11.51 -16.35
N SER A 346 10.35 -11.03 -16.83
CA SER A 346 10.26 -9.91 -17.77
C SER A 346 10.08 -8.55 -17.08
N ASP A 347 9.90 -8.56 -15.76
CA ASP A 347 9.71 -7.34 -14.95
C ASP A 347 10.23 -7.50 -13.52
N TYR A 348 10.68 -6.39 -12.95
CA TYR A 348 11.16 -6.30 -11.58
C TYR A 348 10.71 -5.01 -10.92
N THR A 349 10.47 -5.07 -9.62
CA THR A 349 10.50 -3.90 -8.74
C THR A 349 11.56 -4.16 -7.68
N PHE A 350 12.58 -3.33 -7.61
CA PHE A 350 13.68 -3.51 -6.66
C PHE A 350 13.98 -2.23 -5.88
N SER A 351 14.72 -2.39 -4.78
CA SER A 351 15.15 -1.30 -3.92
C SER A 351 16.67 -1.19 -3.96
N THR A 352 17.20 0.02 -3.98
CA THR A 352 18.59 0.22 -3.54
C THR A 352 18.65 0.21 -2.03
N ILE A 353 19.74 -0.32 -1.47
CA ILE A 353 19.99 -0.24 -0.03
C ILE A 353 20.42 1.19 0.31
N GLN A 354 19.79 1.76 1.34
CA GLN A 354 20.16 3.07 1.87
C GLN A 354 20.82 2.91 3.23
N THR A 355 21.99 3.49 3.39
CA THR A 355 22.59 3.64 4.73
C THR A 355 22.28 5.04 5.29
N PRO A 356 22.35 5.23 6.61
CA PRO A 356 22.20 6.55 7.21
C PRO A 356 23.21 7.58 6.71
N THR A 357 24.32 7.13 6.14
CA THR A 357 25.39 7.96 5.59
C THR A 357 25.23 8.27 4.10
N GLY A 358 24.27 7.61 3.42
CA GLY A 358 23.89 7.94 2.04
C GLY A 358 24.92 7.64 0.95
N ASP A 359 25.87 6.78 1.19
CA ASP A 359 27.15 6.78 0.47
C ASP A 359 27.33 5.65 -0.56
N PHE A 360 26.27 4.93 -0.95
CA PHE A 360 26.39 3.93 -2.02
C PHE A 360 26.26 4.57 -3.41
N ASN A 361 27.21 4.27 -4.28
CA ASN A 361 26.98 4.33 -5.72
C ASN A 361 26.16 3.09 -6.10
N ASN A 362 24.95 3.29 -6.60
CA ASN A 362 24.00 2.23 -6.88
C ASN A 362 23.94 1.95 -8.39
N TYR A 363 23.86 0.67 -8.74
CA TYR A 363 23.85 0.22 -10.13
C TYR A 363 22.82 -0.88 -10.31
N LEU A 364 22.28 -0.94 -11.52
CA LEU A 364 21.55 -2.08 -12.07
C LEU A 364 22.35 -2.65 -13.24
N VAL A 365 22.77 -3.89 -13.15
CA VAL A 365 23.34 -4.64 -14.27
C VAL A 365 22.21 -5.45 -14.92
N VAL A 366 22.01 -5.26 -16.20
CA VAL A 366 21.00 -5.98 -16.98
C VAL A 366 21.67 -6.89 -18.00
N VAL A 367 21.17 -8.13 -18.09
CA VAL A 367 21.55 -9.08 -19.15
C VAL A 367 20.30 -9.52 -19.87
N ILE A 368 20.25 -9.30 -21.19
CA ILE A 368 19.05 -9.45 -22.02
C ILE A 368 19.41 -9.95 -23.42
N LYS A 369 18.49 -10.58 -24.15
CA LYS A 369 18.63 -10.87 -25.58
C LYS A 369 18.86 -9.56 -26.35
N ASP A 370 19.85 -9.51 -27.28
CA ASP A 370 20.18 -8.28 -28.03
C ASP A 370 18.98 -7.72 -28.82
N SER A 371 18.10 -8.61 -29.30
CA SER A 371 16.88 -8.24 -30.00
C SER A 371 15.85 -7.50 -29.15
N ALA A 372 15.88 -7.69 -27.80
CA ALA A 372 14.88 -7.18 -26.86
C ALA A 372 15.34 -5.93 -26.08
N LYS A 373 16.60 -5.55 -26.16
CA LYS A 373 17.19 -4.47 -25.37
C LYS A 373 16.54 -3.10 -25.56
N ASN A 374 15.96 -2.84 -26.75
CA ASN A 374 15.34 -1.56 -27.07
C ASN A 374 13.93 -1.39 -26.50
N ASP A 375 13.32 -2.51 -26.10
CA ASP A 375 11.98 -2.56 -25.51
C ASP A 375 12.02 -2.49 -23.95
N LEU A 376 13.25 -2.44 -23.40
CA LEU A 376 13.46 -2.30 -21.95
C LEU A 376 13.02 -0.91 -21.46
N LYS A 377 12.40 -0.87 -20.29
CA LYS A 377 12.05 0.35 -19.56
C LYS A 377 12.66 0.29 -18.15
N LEU A 378 13.30 1.38 -17.76
CA LEU A 378 13.76 1.62 -16.38
C LEU A 378 13.06 2.89 -15.87
N ASP A 379 12.28 2.76 -14.81
CA ASP A 379 11.46 3.86 -14.26
C ASP A 379 10.63 4.55 -15.36
N GLU A 380 9.94 3.74 -16.17
CA GLU A 380 9.09 4.15 -17.31
C GLU A 380 9.84 4.80 -18.48
N GLN A 381 11.15 4.93 -18.41
CA GLN A 381 11.96 5.53 -19.48
C GLN A 381 12.70 4.47 -20.27
N SER A 382 12.84 4.69 -21.57
CA SER A 382 13.76 3.88 -22.38
C SER A 382 15.19 4.26 -22.01
N PRO A 383 16.02 3.31 -21.58
CA PRO A 383 17.41 3.58 -21.26
C PRO A 383 18.17 4.15 -22.46
N SER A 384 18.98 5.18 -22.24
CA SER A 384 19.78 5.82 -23.29
C SER A 384 21.21 6.07 -22.81
N GLY A 385 22.16 6.14 -23.74
CA GLY A 385 23.54 6.48 -23.42
C GLY A 385 24.36 5.35 -22.78
N VAL A 386 23.83 4.12 -22.71
CA VAL A 386 24.54 2.95 -22.20
C VAL A 386 25.21 2.14 -23.30
N THR A 387 26.32 1.49 -22.98
CA THR A 387 27.02 0.57 -23.87
C THR A 387 26.57 -0.85 -23.58
N TRP A 388 26.08 -1.54 -24.58
CA TRP A 388 25.74 -2.95 -24.54
C TRP A 388 26.91 -3.80 -25.04
N THR A 389 27.38 -4.72 -24.20
CA THR A 389 28.51 -5.59 -24.51
C THR A 389 28.01 -7.03 -24.68
N PRO A 390 28.36 -7.72 -25.79
CA PRO A 390 27.95 -9.09 -26.02
C PRO A 390 28.53 -10.08 -25.00
N VAL A 391 27.73 -11.09 -24.63
CA VAL A 391 28.18 -12.25 -23.86
C VAL A 391 28.82 -13.26 -24.82
N SER A 392 30.11 -13.52 -24.66
CA SER A 392 30.86 -14.42 -25.52
C SER A 392 30.38 -15.86 -25.40
N GLY A 393 30.11 -16.51 -26.53
CA GLY A 393 29.65 -17.91 -26.58
C GLY A 393 28.21 -18.14 -26.12
N SER A 394 27.42 -17.08 -25.99
CA SER A 394 25.99 -17.22 -25.66
C SER A 394 25.23 -17.72 -26.89
N SER A 395 24.49 -18.84 -26.74
CA SER A 395 23.53 -19.36 -27.71
C SER A 395 22.32 -18.42 -27.89
N HIS A 396 22.01 -17.63 -26.86
CA HIS A 396 20.84 -16.74 -26.78
C HIS A 396 21.14 -15.30 -27.26
N ASN A 397 22.33 -15.02 -27.82
CA ASN A 397 22.73 -13.68 -28.21
C ASN A 397 22.55 -12.62 -27.10
N LEU A 398 22.97 -12.93 -25.89
CA LEU A 398 22.84 -12.04 -24.74
C LEU A 398 23.81 -10.87 -24.81
N VAL A 399 23.36 -9.73 -24.30
CA VAL A 399 24.16 -8.51 -24.11
C VAL A 399 24.01 -8.01 -22.66
N VAL A 400 25.07 -7.38 -22.16
CA VAL A 400 25.14 -6.82 -20.80
C VAL A 400 25.24 -5.31 -20.86
N ALA A 401 24.51 -4.62 -20.00
CA ALA A 401 24.68 -3.19 -19.74
C ALA A 401 24.59 -2.88 -18.25
N THR A 402 25.28 -1.81 -17.84
CA THR A 402 25.25 -1.29 -16.46
C THR A 402 24.60 0.07 -16.46
N PHE A 403 23.63 0.27 -15.58
CA PHE A 403 22.91 1.53 -15.36
C PHE A 403 23.25 2.04 -13.98
N GLU A 404 23.64 3.30 -13.86
CA GLU A 404 23.67 3.99 -12.58
C GLU A 404 22.23 4.36 -12.21
N VAL A 405 21.84 4.09 -10.96
CA VAL A 405 20.48 4.33 -10.45
C VAL A 405 20.50 5.16 -9.17
N ASN A 406 19.51 6.00 -8.98
CA ASN A 406 19.38 6.80 -7.78
C ASN A 406 19.01 5.93 -6.56
N PRO A 407 19.24 6.40 -5.32
CA PRO A 407 18.70 5.73 -4.15
C PRO A 407 17.17 5.68 -4.17
N GLY A 408 16.57 4.51 -3.93
CA GLY A 408 15.12 4.38 -3.85
C GLY A 408 14.56 3.10 -4.46
N SER A 409 13.28 3.16 -4.79
CA SER A 409 12.56 2.13 -5.53
C SER A 409 12.71 2.33 -7.02
N HIS A 410 12.91 1.24 -7.72
CA HIS A 410 13.02 1.21 -9.17
C HIS A 410 12.13 0.13 -9.75
N SER A 411 11.58 0.40 -10.92
CA SER A 411 10.92 -0.58 -11.77
C SER A 411 11.71 -0.77 -13.05
N VAL A 412 11.91 -2.01 -13.43
CA VAL A 412 12.49 -2.34 -14.74
C VAL A 412 11.67 -3.45 -15.38
N TYR A 413 11.26 -3.27 -16.63
CA TYR A 413 10.48 -4.25 -17.35
C TYR A 413 10.73 -4.18 -18.85
N ASN A 414 10.47 -5.30 -19.55
CA ASN A 414 10.40 -5.30 -21.00
C ASN A 414 8.95 -5.10 -21.45
N THR A 415 8.75 -4.35 -22.54
CA THR A 415 7.40 -4.15 -23.08
C THR A 415 6.85 -5.40 -23.78
N LYS A 416 7.73 -6.36 -24.09
CA LYS A 416 7.39 -7.70 -24.57
C LYS A 416 7.55 -8.68 -23.40
N PRO A 417 6.49 -9.32 -22.91
CA PRO A 417 6.55 -10.21 -21.76
C PRO A 417 7.39 -11.47 -21.97
N SER A 418 7.46 -12.00 -23.18
CA SER A 418 8.34 -13.11 -23.56
C SER A 418 9.83 -12.75 -23.51
N ALA A 419 10.16 -11.44 -23.53
CA ALA A 419 11.53 -10.97 -23.46
C ALA A 419 12.01 -10.84 -22.01
N THR A 420 12.39 -11.95 -21.43
CA THR A 420 12.93 -12.05 -20.08
C THR A 420 14.38 -11.54 -20.00
N PHE A 421 14.81 -11.12 -18.81
CA PHE A 421 16.17 -10.58 -18.60
C PHE A 421 16.61 -10.72 -17.15
N LEU A 422 17.92 -10.77 -16.88
CA LEU A 422 18.47 -10.63 -15.55
C LEU A 422 18.56 -9.16 -15.16
N GLY A 423 18.11 -8.82 -13.95
CA GLY A 423 18.44 -7.58 -13.26
C GLY A 423 19.22 -7.89 -11.98
N MET A 424 20.42 -7.30 -11.84
CA MET A 424 21.24 -7.41 -10.62
C MET A 424 21.46 -6.03 -10.04
N ALA A 425 21.04 -5.84 -8.78
CA ALA A 425 21.29 -4.61 -8.04
C ALA A 425 22.64 -4.68 -7.34
N PHE A 426 23.42 -3.59 -7.45
CA PHE A 426 24.71 -3.43 -6.80
C PHE A 426 24.80 -2.10 -6.07
N GLY A 427 25.53 -2.07 -4.97
CA GLY A 427 25.93 -0.84 -4.31
C GLY A 427 27.36 -0.92 -3.82
N ASN A 428 28.15 0.09 -4.15
CA ASN A 428 29.55 0.19 -3.75
C ASN A 428 29.76 1.45 -2.91
N ALA A 429 30.37 1.30 -1.74
CA ALA A 429 30.80 2.37 -0.86
C ALA A 429 32.22 2.11 -0.37
N GLN A 430 32.82 3.04 0.36
CA GLN A 430 34.21 2.96 0.78
C GLN A 430 34.54 1.69 1.61
N THR A 431 33.59 1.23 2.43
CA THR A 431 33.80 0.13 3.40
C THR A 431 32.67 -0.89 3.42
N ASN A 432 31.74 -0.80 2.49
CA ASN A 432 30.58 -1.67 2.42
C ASN A 432 30.19 -1.90 0.96
N SER A 433 29.63 -3.04 0.68
CA SER A 433 29.01 -3.34 -0.61
C SER A 433 27.76 -4.17 -0.42
N TYR A 434 26.94 -4.25 -1.45
CA TYR A 434 25.88 -5.23 -1.57
C TYR A 434 25.68 -5.64 -3.01
N SER A 435 25.19 -6.85 -3.21
CA SER A 435 24.68 -7.29 -4.49
C SER A 435 23.58 -8.34 -4.30
N TYR A 436 22.54 -8.28 -5.11
CA TYR A 436 21.48 -9.30 -5.14
C TYR A 436 20.71 -9.25 -6.46
N ALA A 437 20.08 -10.37 -6.83
CA ALA A 437 19.17 -10.39 -7.96
C ALA A 437 17.97 -9.46 -7.65
N ALA A 438 17.64 -8.57 -8.58
CA ALA A 438 16.48 -7.68 -8.44
C ALA A 438 15.18 -8.47 -8.31
N GLY A 439 15.15 -9.67 -8.88
CA GLY A 439 14.13 -10.68 -8.76
C GLY A 439 14.51 -11.92 -9.56
N THR A 440 13.77 -13.00 -9.36
CA THR A 440 13.97 -14.28 -10.05
C THR A 440 12.68 -15.08 -10.04
N ARG A 441 12.42 -15.80 -11.12
CA ARG A 441 11.52 -16.94 -11.08
C ARG A 441 12.18 -18.04 -10.23
N LEU A 442 11.38 -18.92 -9.66
CA LEU A 442 11.82 -20.07 -8.86
C LEU A 442 11.05 -21.32 -9.26
N ALA A 443 10.76 -21.44 -10.55
CA ALA A 443 10.08 -22.58 -11.10
C ALA A 443 10.93 -23.84 -10.99
N PRO A 444 10.31 -25.02 -10.73
CA PRO A 444 11.03 -26.28 -10.55
C PRO A 444 11.41 -26.91 -11.91
N ILE A 445 12.33 -26.29 -12.63
CA ILE A 445 12.81 -26.72 -13.98
C ILE A 445 13.67 -27.99 -13.97
N ASN A 446 13.98 -28.59 -12.82
CA ASN A 446 14.77 -29.81 -12.67
C ASN A 446 14.01 -30.97 -12.05
N GLY A 447 12.71 -30.83 -11.85
CA GLY A 447 11.84 -31.89 -11.38
C GLY A 447 11.34 -32.80 -12.50
N PRO A 448 10.66 -33.92 -12.17
CA PRO A 448 9.85 -34.60 -13.18
C PRO A 448 8.78 -33.64 -13.69
N CYS A 449 8.88 -33.22 -14.93
CA CYS A 449 7.85 -32.43 -15.59
C CYS A 449 6.78 -33.34 -16.22
N THR A 450 5.55 -32.84 -16.28
CA THR A 450 4.45 -33.46 -17.02
C THR A 450 3.75 -32.36 -17.79
N PRO A 451 3.71 -32.42 -19.11
CA PRO A 451 3.09 -31.38 -19.91
C PRO A 451 1.66 -31.06 -19.42
N SER A 452 1.36 -29.79 -19.33
CA SER A 452 0.11 -29.27 -18.84
C SER A 452 -0.59 -28.38 -19.87
N SER A 453 -1.80 -27.94 -19.58
CA SER A 453 -2.49 -27.00 -20.47
C SER A 453 -1.90 -25.62 -20.30
N THR A 454 -1.62 -24.97 -21.40
CA THR A 454 -1.14 -23.60 -21.52
C THR A 454 -2.00 -22.61 -20.74
N VAL A 455 -1.38 -21.83 -19.86
CA VAL A 455 -1.98 -20.71 -19.15
C VAL A 455 -1.00 -19.54 -19.19
N ALA A 456 -1.32 -18.51 -19.92
CA ALA A 456 -0.41 -17.40 -20.13
C ALA A 456 0.12 -16.81 -18.81
N GLY A 457 1.45 -16.84 -18.65
CA GLY A 457 2.18 -16.24 -17.53
C GLY A 457 1.96 -16.91 -16.20
N ASP A 458 1.75 -18.20 -16.16
CA ASP A 458 1.58 -18.94 -14.90
C ASP A 458 2.92 -19.38 -14.26
N ILE A 459 4.04 -19.08 -14.92
CA ILE A 459 5.41 -19.41 -14.49
C ILE A 459 5.57 -20.93 -14.31
N VAL A 460 4.97 -21.70 -15.20
CA VAL A 460 5.10 -23.15 -15.29
C VAL A 460 5.69 -23.48 -16.64
N ASP A 461 6.63 -24.39 -16.70
CA ASP A 461 7.14 -25.01 -17.90
C ASP A 461 6.04 -25.98 -18.40
N ASN A 462 5.13 -25.46 -19.24
CA ASN A 462 3.91 -26.18 -19.63
C ASN A 462 4.17 -27.31 -20.62
N ASP A 463 5.19 -27.23 -21.45
CA ASP A 463 5.58 -28.20 -22.48
C ASP A 463 6.74 -29.11 -22.02
N CYS A 464 7.45 -28.74 -20.95
CA CYS A 464 8.57 -29.49 -20.36
C CYS A 464 9.89 -29.42 -21.13
N ASP A 465 10.16 -28.33 -21.80
CA ASP A 465 11.43 -28.09 -22.51
C ASP A 465 12.51 -27.50 -21.59
N GLY A 466 12.12 -26.97 -20.41
CA GLY A 466 12.98 -26.36 -19.40
C GLY A 466 13.07 -24.84 -19.49
N TRP A 467 12.26 -24.22 -20.33
CA TRP A 467 12.00 -22.79 -20.39
C TRP A 467 10.65 -22.48 -19.72
N ILE A 468 10.28 -21.24 -19.64
CA ILE A 468 9.08 -20.82 -18.90
C ILE A 468 8.51 -19.57 -19.58
N ASP A 469 7.26 -19.64 -20.02
CA ASP A 469 6.56 -18.50 -20.62
C ASP A 469 7.37 -17.81 -21.74
N GLU A 470 7.95 -18.54 -22.68
CA GLU A 470 8.81 -17.98 -23.73
C GLU A 470 8.06 -17.61 -25.00
N GLU A 471 6.82 -18.05 -25.19
CA GLU A 471 6.04 -17.76 -26.37
C GLU A 471 5.09 -16.56 -26.23
N GLU A 472 4.82 -15.91 -27.36
CA GLU A 472 3.79 -14.87 -27.45
C GLU A 472 2.53 -15.46 -28.09
N SER A 473 1.33 -15.13 -27.60
CA SER A 473 0.06 -15.56 -28.21
C SER A 473 -0.14 -14.86 -29.57
N ASN A 474 0.57 -15.31 -30.58
CA ASN A 474 0.62 -14.70 -31.91
C ASN A 474 0.40 -15.68 -33.06
N GLY A 475 0.29 -16.98 -32.77
CA GLY A 475 0.12 -18.06 -33.75
C GLY A 475 1.40 -18.39 -34.51
N ILE A 476 2.56 -18.10 -33.95
CA ILE A 476 3.89 -18.38 -34.48
C ILE A 476 4.62 -19.24 -33.45
N ASP A 477 5.39 -20.22 -33.90
CA ASP A 477 6.36 -20.98 -33.12
C ASP A 477 7.55 -20.04 -32.83
N ASP A 478 7.57 -19.40 -31.66
CA ASP A 478 8.54 -18.34 -31.33
C ASP A 478 9.87 -18.91 -30.80
N ASP A 479 9.88 -20.13 -30.27
CA ASP A 479 11.06 -20.82 -29.75
C ASP A 479 11.68 -21.81 -30.77
N GLY A 480 10.91 -22.29 -31.76
CA GLY A 480 11.36 -23.10 -32.87
C GLY A 480 11.34 -24.61 -32.59
N ASP A 481 10.56 -25.07 -31.60
CA ASP A 481 10.43 -26.48 -31.22
C ASP A 481 9.48 -27.26 -32.14
N GLY A 482 8.63 -26.57 -32.91
CA GLY A 482 7.65 -27.11 -33.85
C GLY A 482 6.21 -27.12 -33.35
N SER A 483 5.96 -26.68 -32.14
CA SER A 483 4.63 -26.43 -31.60
C SER A 483 4.25 -24.93 -31.80
N ILE A 484 3.12 -24.47 -31.32
CA ILE A 484 2.67 -23.08 -31.50
C ILE A 484 1.86 -22.68 -30.28
N ASP A 485 2.27 -21.59 -29.61
CA ASP A 485 1.59 -20.98 -28.46
C ASP A 485 1.38 -22.00 -27.29
N GLU A 486 2.34 -22.89 -27.01
CA GLU A 486 2.20 -23.96 -25.99
C GLU A 486 2.70 -23.55 -24.59
N ASP A 487 3.62 -22.58 -24.47
CA ASP A 487 4.06 -22.01 -23.20
C ASP A 487 4.05 -20.48 -23.27
N LEU A 488 2.89 -19.91 -22.97
CA LEU A 488 2.59 -18.51 -23.27
C LEU A 488 3.08 -17.57 -22.17
N ALA A 489 3.87 -16.57 -22.57
CA ALA A 489 4.17 -15.42 -21.76
C ALA A 489 2.91 -14.62 -21.38
N ASN A 490 3.03 -13.81 -20.34
CA ASN A 490 2.00 -12.85 -19.97
C ASN A 490 1.61 -11.95 -21.13
N LEU A 491 0.35 -11.54 -21.18
CA LEU A 491 -0.08 -10.51 -22.13
C LEU A 491 0.65 -9.18 -21.87
N PRO A 492 0.94 -8.39 -22.93
CA PRO A 492 1.62 -7.12 -22.80
C PRO A 492 0.93 -6.19 -21.78
N ARG A 493 1.73 -5.50 -20.98
CA ARG A 493 1.23 -4.49 -20.05
C ARG A 493 0.50 -3.39 -20.77
N ILE A 494 -0.66 -3.04 -20.29
CA ILE A 494 -1.41 -1.86 -20.73
C ILE A 494 -1.46 -0.87 -19.57
N ASN A 495 -0.66 0.17 -19.64
CA ASN A 495 -0.70 1.24 -18.65
C ASN A 495 -1.99 2.04 -18.81
N GLY A 496 -2.63 2.35 -17.70
CA GLY A 496 -3.82 3.17 -17.67
C GLY A 496 -3.55 4.58 -18.19
N ASN A 497 -4.49 5.11 -18.96
CA ASN A 497 -4.49 6.50 -19.36
C ASN A 497 -5.84 7.14 -19.03
N TRP A 498 -5.80 8.44 -18.68
CA TRP A 498 -6.98 9.15 -18.26
C TRP A 498 -7.93 9.39 -19.44
N ALA A 499 -9.18 9.01 -19.28
CA ALA A 499 -10.25 9.51 -20.14
C ALA A 499 -10.38 11.04 -20.01
N ALA A 500 -11.02 11.65 -20.97
CA ALA A 500 -11.28 13.09 -20.94
C ALA A 500 -12.06 13.50 -19.69
N TRP A 501 -11.77 14.70 -19.18
CA TRP A 501 -12.49 15.25 -18.04
C TRP A 501 -14.00 15.33 -18.30
N GLY A 502 -14.79 14.84 -17.37
CA GLY A 502 -16.24 15.03 -17.35
C GLY A 502 -16.62 16.50 -17.24
N GLN A 503 -17.90 16.76 -17.40
CA GLN A 503 -18.44 18.11 -17.25
C GLN A 503 -18.34 18.58 -15.80
N TRP A 504 -18.14 19.89 -15.61
CA TRP A 504 -18.17 20.47 -14.28
C TRP A 504 -19.55 20.31 -13.63
N SER A 505 -19.58 19.97 -12.37
CA SER A 505 -20.81 20.03 -11.56
C SER A 505 -21.38 21.45 -11.53
N ALA A 506 -22.65 21.57 -11.14
CA ALA A 506 -23.18 22.86 -10.77
C ALA A 506 -22.34 23.55 -9.69
N CYS A 507 -22.34 24.87 -9.67
CA CYS A 507 -21.66 25.64 -8.64
C CYS A 507 -22.31 25.40 -7.27
N SER A 508 -21.51 25.30 -6.22
CA SER A 508 -22.01 25.14 -4.84
C SER A 508 -22.83 26.32 -4.34
N LEU A 509 -22.65 27.50 -4.96
CA LEU A 509 -23.51 28.65 -4.77
C LEU A 509 -24.57 28.66 -5.89
N THR A 510 -25.83 28.84 -5.52
CA THR A 510 -26.94 28.97 -6.46
C THR A 510 -27.30 30.42 -6.75
N CYS A 511 -26.91 31.31 -5.88
CA CYS A 511 -27.14 32.74 -5.97
C CYS A 511 -26.16 33.52 -5.10
N ASN A 512 -26.23 34.83 -5.14
CA ASN A 512 -25.32 35.80 -4.49
C ASN A 512 -24.07 36.08 -5.33
N SER A 513 -23.56 37.31 -5.30
CA SER A 513 -22.31 37.65 -5.95
C SER A 513 -21.16 37.10 -5.10
N GLY A 514 -20.63 35.94 -5.50
CA GLY A 514 -19.58 35.28 -4.76
C GLY A 514 -18.91 34.17 -5.55
N THR A 515 -17.88 33.59 -4.94
CA THR A 515 -17.13 32.46 -5.49
C THR A 515 -17.53 31.19 -4.76
N GLY A 516 -18.12 30.28 -5.49
CA GLY A 516 -18.39 28.90 -5.04
C GLY A 516 -17.35 27.94 -5.54
N SER A 517 -17.54 26.66 -5.25
CA SER A 517 -16.75 25.53 -5.76
C SER A 517 -17.60 24.66 -6.69
N ARG A 518 -16.94 24.05 -7.66
CA ARG A 518 -17.49 23.01 -8.54
C ARG A 518 -16.46 21.91 -8.68
N SER A 519 -16.89 20.73 -9.03
CA SER A 519 -15.99 19.58 -9.21
C SER A 519 -16.24 18.92 -10.55
N ARG A 520 -15.24 18.25 -11.06
CA ARG A 520 -15.34 17.33 -12.19
C ARG A 520 -14.48 16.10 -11.91
N SER A 521 -14.77 15.02 -12.59
CA SER A 521 -14.03 13.77 -12.49
C SER A 521 -13.70 13.22 -13.86
N ARG A 522 -12.73 12.36 -13.89
CA ARG A 522 -12.34 11.53 -15.03
C ARG A 522 -12.06 10.12 -14.54
N THR A 523 -12.10 9.15 -15.42
CA THR A 523 -11.83 7.74 -15.13
C THR A 523 -10.55 7.29 -15.81
N CYS A 524 -9.86 6.33 -15.21
CA CYS A 524 -8.68 5.69 -15.79
C CYS A 524 -9.13 4.57 -16.75
N THR A 525 -9.56 4.92 -17.94
CA THR A 525 -10.23 3.98 -18.85
C THR A 525 -9.90 4.18 -20.33
N ASP A 526 -8.88 4.99 -20.67
CA ASP A 526 -8.55 5.29 -22.07
C ASP A 526 -7.05 5.14 -22.37
N PRO A 527 -6.53 3.89 -22.37
CA PRO A 527 -7.13 2.63 -21.96
C PRO A 527 -7.21 2.46 -20.44
N ALA A 528 -7.98 1.47 -19.96
CA ALA A 528 -7.90 1.00 -18.60
C ALA A 528 -6.58 0.20 -18.40
N PRO A 529 -5.95 0.28 -17.22
CA PRO A 529 -4.78 -0.54 -16.95
C PRO A 529 -5.15 -2.02 -16.99
N ALA A 530 -4.29 -2.83 -17.63
CA ALA A 530 -4.45 -4.27 -17.71
C ALA A 530 -3.09 -4.97 -17.67
N ASN A 531 -3.07 -6.27 -17.38
CA ASN A 531 -1.87 -7.12 -17.39
C ASN A 531 -0.72 -6.50 -16.56
N ASN A 532 -0.96 -6.17 -15.31
CA ASN A 532 -0.02 -5.48 -14.42
C ASN A 532 0.46 -4.09 -14.90
N GLY A 533 -0.26 -3.46 -15.84
CA GLY A 533 -0.01 -2.08 -16.24
C GLY A 533 -0.22 -1.11 -15.09
N ILE A 534 0.51 0.00 -15.12
CA ILE A 534 0.44 1.05 -14.11
C ILE A 534 -0.89 1.76 -14.20
N ASP A 535 -1.51 2.04 -13.06
CA ASP A 535 -2.70 2.87 -12.98
C ASP A 535 -2.41 4.34 -13.35
N CYS A 536 -3.43 5.09 -13.69
CA CYS A 536 -3.27 6.48 -14.11
C CYS A 536 -2.61 7.34 -13.04
N VAL A 537 -1.55 8.05 -13.40
CA VAL A 537 -0.84 8.94 -12.48
C VAL A 537 -1.61 10.24 -12.27
N GLY A 538 -1.76 10.66 -11.03
CA GLY A 538 -2.42 11.90 -10.65
C GLY A 538 -3.88 11.71 -10.19
N SER A 539 -4.62 12.80 -10.05
CA SER A 539 -5.98 12.76 -9.48
C SER A 539 -7.06 12.55 -10.54
N GLY A 540 -7.97 11.63 -10.28
CA GLY A 540 -9.20 11.45 -11.04
C GLY A 540 -10.27 12.49 -10.74
N ALA A 541 -10.09 13.37 -9.78
CA ALA A 541 -11.02 14.44 -9.42
C ALA A 541 -10.31 15.79 -9.34
N GLU A 542 -11.02 16.83 -9.76
CA GLU A 542 -10.54 18.21 -9.72
C GLU A 542 -11.63 19.12 -9.18
N THR A 543 -11.24 20.07 -8.35
CA THR A 543 -12.12 21.13 -7.85
C THR A 543 -11.69 22.46 -8.43
N GLY A 544 -12.65 23.26 -8.88
CA GLY A 544 -12.42 24.59 -9.43
C GLY A 544 -13.34 25.62 -8.81
N SER A 545 -12.94 26.88 -8.87
CA SER A 545 -13.82 27.98 -8.48
C SER A 545 -14.87 28.27 -9.55
N CYS A 546 -16.03 28.76 -9.13
CA CYS A 546 -17.08 29.25 -10.00
C CYS A 546 -17.67 30.54 -9.42
N THR A 547 -18.05 31.48 -10.27
CA THR A 547 -18.70 32.73 -9.85
C THR A 547 -20.15 32.68 -10.21
N VAL A 548 -21.01 33.12 -9.29
CA VAL A 548 -22.43 33.28 -9.51
C VAL A 548 -22.77 34.76 -9.31
N ASN A 549 -23.33 35.36 -10.35
CA ASN A 549 -23.77 36.77 -10.35
C ASN A 549 -25.28 36.94 -10.24
N THR A 550 -26.02 35.85 -10.02
CA THR A 550 -27.48 35.87 -9.87
C THR A 550 -27.80 36.27 -8.43
N PRO A 551 -28.54 37.35 -8.22
CA PRO A 551 -28.99 37.71 -6.88
C PRO A 551 -29.83 36.60 -6.26
N CYS A 552 -29.68 36.41 -4.95
CA CYS A 552 -30.56 35.45 -4.25
C CYS A 552 -31.99 35.94 -4.18
N PRO A 553 -32.95 35.04 -4.26
CA PRO A 553 -34.32 35.34 -3.90
C PRO A 553 -34.40 35.98 -2.53
N ILE A 554 -35.10 37.07 -2.42
CA ILE A 554 -35.42 37.74 -1.16
C ILE A 554 -36.89 37.54 -0.93
N ASP A 555 -37.24 36.75 0.05
CA ASP A 555 -38.63 36.52 0.42
C ASP A 555 -39.22 37.78 1.06
N GLY A 556 -40.43 38.11 0.68
CA GLY A 556 -41.18 39.23 1.22
C GLY A 556 -41.44 39.01 2.73
N GLN A 557 -41.28 40.07 3.47
CA GLN A 557 -41.72 40.12 4.87
C GLN A 557 -42.73 41.24 5.07
N TRP A 558 -43.71 40.95 5.94
CA TRP A 558 -44.73 41.93 6.25
C TRP A 558 -44.13 43.15 6.92
N GLY A 559 -44.48 44.32 6.41
CA GLY A 559 -44.32 45.59 7.09
C GLY A 559 -45.19 45.68 8.35
N SER A 560 -45.01 46.76 9.08
CA SER A 560 -45.79 47.00 10.29
C SER A 560 -47.27 47.22 9.94
N TRP A 561 -48.15 46.74 10.79
CA TRP A 561 -49.57 47.06 10.66
C TRP A 561 -49.77 48.55 10.73
N SER A 562 -50.67 49.08 9.85
CA SER A 562 -51.18 50.41 9.97
C SER A 562 -51.95 50.60 11.29
N ALA A 563 -52.16 51.83 11.71
CA ALA A 563 -53.06 52.10 12.81
C ALA A 563 -54.49 51.59 12.49
N TRP A 564 -55.17 51.14 13.51
CA TRP A 564 -56.55 50.74 13.39
C TRP A 564 -57.40 51.92 12.94
N ASN A 565 -58.24 51.69 11.92
CA ASN A 565 -59.20 52.69 11.40
C ASN A 565 -60.62 52.15 11.57
N CYS A 566 -61.38 52.78 12.47
CA CYS A 566 -62.76 52.41 12.70
C CYS A 566 -63.64 53.04 11.66
N SER A 567 -64.53 52.26 11.02
CA SER A 567 -65.42 52.68 9.93
C SER A 567 -66.49 53.66 10.36
N ARG A 568 -66.62 53.95 11.66
CA ARG A 568 -67.52 54.91 12.21
C ARG A 568 -66.84 55.86 13.16
N THR A 569 -67.42 57.07 13.20
CA THR A 569 -66.89 58.12 14.12
C THR A 569 -67.52 58.04 15.51
N CYS A 570 -68.59 57.29 15.64
CA CYS A 570 -69.22 56.93 16.91
C CYS A 570 -70.04 55.65 16.76
N GLY A 571 -70.31 54.94 17.86
CA GLY A 571 -71.04 53.69 17.91
C GLY A 571 -70.20 52.49 17.44
N ASN A 572 -70.86 51.34 17.25
CA ASN A 572 -70.24 50.13 16.74
C ASN A 572 -69.85 50.25 15.27
N GLY A 573 -68.64 50.02 14.95
CA GLY A 573 -68.07 49.99 13.59
C GLY A 573 -67.25 48.78 13.35
N LEU A 574 -66.65 48.67 12.17
CA LEU A 574 -65.67 47.73 11.79
C LEU A 574 -64.27 48.41 11.85
N ASN A 575 -63.38 47.92 12.68
CA ASN A 575 -62.01 48.38 12.72
C ASN A 575 -61.19 47.59 11.71
N THR A 576 -60.40 48.24 10.89
CA THR A 576 -59.53 47.62 9.91
C THR A 576 -58.15 48.18 10.01
N ARG A 577 -57.19 47.32 9.81
CA ARG A 577 -55.78 47.70 9.61
C ARG A 577 -55.18 46.91 8.47
N ASN A 578 -54.22 47.49 7.80
CA ASN A 578 -53.54 46.88 6.67
C ASN A 578 -52.05 46.84 6.94
N ARG A 579 -51.41 45.93 6.28
CA ARG A 579 -49.96 45.87 6.20
C ARG A 579 -49.58 45.57 4.75
N GLU A 580 -48.38 45.98 4.34
CA GLU A 580 -47.85 45.72 3.02
C GLU A 580 -46.68 44.73 3.12
N CYS A 581 -46.47 43.97 2.06
CA CYS A 581 -45.33 43.03 1.95
C CYS A 581 -44.15 43.81 1.39
N ASP A 582 -43.52 44.63 2.23
CA ASP A 582 -42.52 45.61 1.81
C ASP A 582 -41.29 45.72 2.74
N ASN A 583 -41.18 44.87 3.74
CA ASN A 583 -40.10 44.94 4.73
C ASN A 583 -39.29 43.63 4.88
N PRO A 584 -38.51 43.22 3.86
CA PRO A 584 -38.42 43.78 2.51
C PRO A 584 -39.54 43.28 1.59
N ALA A 585 -39.74 43.98 0.49
CA ALA A 585 -40.57 43.48 -0.60
C ALA A 585 -39.88 42.26 -1.28
N PRO A 586 -40.65 41.25 -1.75
CA PRO A 586 -40.05 40.12 -2.43
C PRO A 586 -39.31 40.57 -3.69
N GLN A 587 -38.05 40.04 -3.85
CA GLN A 587 -37.19 40.35 -4.98
C GLN A 587 -36.60 39.08 -5.56
N HIS A 588 -36.19 39.13 -6.82
CA HIS A 588 -35.48 38.02 -7.49
C HIS A 588 -36.18 36.66 -7.39
N ASN A 589 -37.49 36.62 -7.55
CA ASN A 589 -38.34 35.45 -7.38
C ASN A 589 -38.41 34.86 -5.95
N GLY A 590 -38.16 35.71 -4.95
CA GLY A 590 -38.48 35.35 -3.57
C GLY A 590 -39.98 35.18 -3.34
N ALA A 591 -40.32 34.37 -2.38
CA ALA A 591 -41.73 34.11 -2.03
C ALA A 591 -42.41 35.38 -1.51
N ASP A 592 -43.67 35.55 -1.89
CA ASP A 592 -44.50 36.63 -1.34
C ASP A 592 -44.85 36.36 0.13
N CYS A 593 -45.27 37.41 0.85
CA CYS A 593 -45.63 37.29 2.26
C CYS A 593 -46.81 36.35 2.46
N SER A 594 -46.69 35.40 3.33
CA SER A 594 -47.76 34.47 3.66
C SER A 594 -48.72 35.06 4.71
N GLY A 595 -50.02 34.81 4.56
CA GLY A 595 -51.05 35.27 5.47
C GLY A 595 -51.74 36.55 4.98
N ASN A 596 -52.64 37.11 5.78
CA ASN A 596 -53.51 38.21 5.37
C ASN A 596 -52.82 39.58 5.46
N SER A 597 -52.97 40.36 4.41
CA SER A 597 -52.57 41.78 4.37
C SER A 597 -53.54 42.71 5.11
N THR A 598 -54.71 42.22 5.44
CA THR A 598 -55.76 42.98 6.11
C THR A 598 -56.26 42.23 7.33
N GLU A 599 -56.47 42.91 8.39
CA GLU A 599 -57.12 42.40 9.61
C GLU A 599 -58.31 43.30 9.97
N SER A 600 -59.38 42.68 10.37
CA SER A 600 -60.60 43.42 10.73
C SER A 600 -61.19 42.88 12.04
N GLY A 601 -61.72 43.75 12.83
CA GLY A 601 -62.39 43.45 14.07
C GLY A 601 -63.47 44.51 14.42
N ALA A 602 -64.32 44.16 15.38
CA ALA A 602 -65.26 45.12 15.85
C ALA A 602 -64.60 46.31 16.57
N CYS A 603 -65.06 47.51 16.32
CA CYS A 603 -64.61 48.69 17.03
C CYS A 603 -65.81 49.47 17.58
N TRP A 604 -65.58 50.17 18.64
CA TRP A 604 -66.51 51.11 19.22
C TRP A 604 -65.86 52.52 19.19
N ALA A 605 -66.45 53.45 18.44
CA ALA A 605 -65.88 54.78 18.19
C ALA A 605 -66.35 55.82 19.16
N GLY A 606 -66.86 55.42 20.31
CA GLY A 606 -67.42 56.31 21.33
C GLY A 606 -68.93 56.43 21.22
N THR A 607 -69.55 57.01 22.22
CA THR A 607 -70.99 57.24 22.22
C THR A 607 -71.40 58.22 21.12
N CYS A 608 -72.39 57.88 20.31
CA CYS A 608 -72.98 58.82 19.43
C CYS A 608 -73.88 59.74 20.25
N TYR A 609 -73.42 60.96 20.47
CA TYR A 609 -74.35 61.97 20.95
C TYR A 609 -75.30 62.35 19.80
N PRO A 610 -76.60 62.24 19.98
CA PRO A 610 -77.51 62.71 18.98
C PRO A 610 -77.35 64.18 18.80
N SER A 611 -76.96 64.61 17.62
CA SER A 611 -76.80 66.04 17.23
C SER A 611 -78.18 66.73 17.06
N VAL A 612 -79.24 66.05 17.44
CA VAL A 612 -80.60 66.63 17.44
C VAL A 612 -81.31 66.10 18.69
N LEU A 613 -81.21 66.82 19.77
CA LEU A 613 -82.28 66.82 20.72
C LEU A 613 -83.53 67.38 20.09
N GLY A 614 -84.33 66.48 19.46
CA GLY A 614 -85.70 66.88 19.13
C GLY A 614 -86.40 67.24 20.43
N ASN A 615 -86.97 68.42 20.46
CA ASN A 615 -87.73 68.95 21.57
C ASN A 615 -88.63 67.90 22.21
N LEU A 616 -88.16 67.36 23.28
CA LEU A 616 -89.00 66.82 24.33
C LEU A 616 -89.32 68.05 25.18
N ASP A 617 -90.61 68.40 25.30
CA ASP A 617 -91.18 69.59 25.99
C ASP A 617 -90.85 69.65 27.50
N LYS A 618 -89.65 69.26 27.90
CA LYS A 618 -89.12 69.28 29.28
C LYS A 618 -87.84 70.11 29.39
N ASN A 619 -87.85 71.09 30.27
CA ASN A 619 -86.72 71.99 30.48
C ASN A 619 -85.59 71.31 31.26
N CYS A 620 -84.91 70.33 30.71
CA CYS A 620 -83.66 69.72 31.28
C CYS A 620 -82.47 70.60 30.96
N THR A 621 -81.51 70.63 31.84
CA THR A 621 -80.21 71.36 31.64
C THR A 621 -79.35 70.66 30.60
N SER A 622 -78.36 71.35 30.08
CA SER A 622 -77.44 70.81 29.08
C SER A 622 -76.57 69.63 29.60
N SER A 623 -76.61 69.33 30.90
CA SER A 623 -75.92 68.21 31.55
C SER A 623 -76.85 67.07 31.99
N SER A 624 -78.12 67.11 31.57
CA SER A 624 -79.17 66.15 31.98
C SER A 624 -79.86 65.58 30.73
N PHE A 625 -80.13 64.25 30.85
CA PHE A 625 -80.94 63.52 29.86
C PHE A 625 -82.44 63.64 30.24
N GLY A 626 -83.28 63.99 29.30
CA GLY A 626 -84.72 64.07 29.49
C GLY A 626 -85.42 62.72 29.36
N CYS A 627 -86.08 62.28 30.44
CA CYS A 627 -86.85 61.06 30.42
C CYS A 627 -88.08 61.20 29.48
N LYS A 628 -88.39 60.13 28.73
CA LYS A 628 -89.42 60.16 27.73
C LYS A 628 -90.81 60.26 28.34
N ALA A 629 -91.00 59.58 29.44
CA ALA A 629 -92.27 59.64 30.20
C ALA A 629 -92.02 59.29 31.67
N GLY A 630 -92.86 59.65 32.63
CA GLY A 630 -92.80 59.29 34.01
C GLY A 630 -92.74 60.50 34.96
N ASN A 631 -92.53 60.24 36.29
CA ASN A 631 -92.47 61.25 37.37
C ASN A 631 -91.13 61.95 37.56
N ILE A 632 -90.06 61.44 36.91
CA ILE A 632 -88.75 62.04 36.89
C ILE A 632 -88.59 62.67 35.48
N ASP A 633 -88.36 63.95 35.45
CA ASP A 633 -88.30 64.71 34.21
C ASP A 633 -86.90 64.75 33.58
N CYS A 634 -85.87 64.73 34.40
CA CYS A 634 -84.48 64.80 33.98
C CYS A 634 -83.57 63.92 34.88
N VAL A 635 -82.63 63.19 34.33
CA VAL A 635 -81.55 62.47 35.02
C VAL A 635 -80.22 63.04 34.55
N ASP A 636 -79.13 62.94 35.36
CA ASP A 636 -77.79 63.39 34.95
C ASP A 636 -77.32 62.61 33.72
N LEU A 637 -76.64 63.27 32.81
CA LEU A 637 -76.23 62.65 31.53
C LEU A 637 -75.30 61.47 31.77
N GLU A 638 -74.58 61.40 32.93
CA GLU A 638 -73.78 60.28 33.31
C GLU A 638 -74.58 59.05 33.67
N LYS A 639 -75.86 59.20 33.91
CA LYS A 639 -76.78 58.15 34.26
C LYS A 639 -77.62 57.63 33.11
N SER A 640 -77.35 58.07 31.89
CA SER A 640 -77.92 57.47 30.71
C SER A 640 -76.98 56.43 30.15
N CYS A 641 -77.44 55.21 29.95
CA CYS A 641 -76.67 54.06 29.52
C CYS A 641 -75.63 53.59 30.55
N ASP A 642 -75.91 53.71 31.85
CA ASP A 642 -74.99 53.19 32.93
C ASP A 642 -75.40 51.81 33.46
N GLY A 643 -76.45 51.23 32.89
CA GLY A 643 -76.97 49.91 33.22
C GLY A 643 -77.98 49.92 34.38
N ALA A 644 -78.33 51.09 34.90
CA ALA A 644 -79.41 51.29 35.90
C ALA A 644 -80.57 52.07 35.31
N VAL A 645 -81.77 51.71 35.66
CA VAL A 645 -83.01 52.45 35.21
C VAL A 645 -83.26 53.62 36.16
N ASP A 646 -82.78 54.78 35.76
CA ASP A 646 -82.93 55.99 36.55
C ASP A 646 -84.13 56.83 36.09
N CYS A 647 -84.51 56.73 34.80
CA CYS A 647 -85.79 57.19 34.34
C CYS A 647 -86.91 56.18 34.66
N THR A 648 -88.00 56.58 35.23
CA THR A 648 -89.10 55.68 35.65
C THR A 648 -89.71 54.87 34.50
N ASP A 649 -89.51 55.29 33.28
CA ASP A 649 -89.90 54.59 32.08
C ASP A 649 -88.76 53.83 31.36
N GLY A 650 -87.55 53.81 31.96
CA GLY A 650 -86.39 53.13 31.45
C GLY A 650 -85.84 53.75 30.13
N SER A 651 -86.17 54.96 29.80
CA SER A 651 -85.73 55.60 28.57
C SER A 651 -84.27 56.03 28.56
N ASP A 652 -83.64 56.10 29.72
CA ASP A 652 -82.16 56.31 29.94
C ASP A 652 -81.34 55.14 29.54
N GLU A 653 -81.88 53.93 29.53
CA GLU A 653 -81.25 52.70 29.14
C GLU A 653 -81.79 52.15 27.77
N ASP A 654 -82.72 52.80 27.18
CA ASP A 654 -83.31 52.37 25.88
C ASP A 654 -82.32 52.66 24.73
N PRO A 655 -81.86 51.67 24.00
CA PRO A 655 -80.93 51.85 22.86
C PRO A 655 -81.50 52.80 21.77
N GLN A 656 -82.80 52.92 21.65
CA GLN A 656 -83.44 53.78 20.64
C GLN A 656 -83.67 55.22 21.13
N VAL A 657 -83.76 55.45 22.42
CA VAL A 657 -84.02 56.74 23.02
C VAL A 657 -82.78 57.41 23.59
N ALA A 658 -81.98 56.66 24.39
CA ALA A 658 -80.71 57.12 24.99
C ALA A 658 -79.51 56.79 24.09
N GLY A 659 -79.64 55.89 23.10
CA GLY A 659 -78.54 55.49 22.19
C GLY A 659 -77.59 54.46 22.83
N CYS A 660 -78.06 53.77 23.87
CA CYS A 660 -77.20 52.74 24.57
C CYS A 660 -77.00 51.54 23.69
N THR A 661 -75.78 51.00 23.70
CA THR A 661 -75.41 49.73 23.05
C THR A 661 -75.55 48.57 24.03
N PRO A 662 -76.05 47.38 23.63
CA PRO A 662 -76.15 46.22 24.53
C PRO A 662 -74.76 45.55 24.70
N ALA A 663 -73.88 46.13 25.47
CA ALA A 663 -72.67 45.48 25.91
C ALA A 663 -72.03 46.19 27.07
N CYS A 664 -72.74 46.30 28.13
CA CYS A 664 -72.10 46.49 29.44
C CYS A 664 -72.79 45.59 30.42
N SER A 665 -72.52 44.32 30.35
CA SER A 665 -72.88 43.43 31.46
C SER A 665 -71.67 42.47 31.73
N GLY A 666 -71.13 42.64 32.89
CA GLY A 666 -70.49 41.55 33.52
C GLY A 666 -69.03 41.70 33.87
N ALA A 667 -68.75 42.36 34.89
CA ALA A 667 -67.61 42.14 35.74
C ALA A 667 -67.56 40.68 36.23
N GLY A 668 -66.40 40.14 36.32
CA GLY A 668 -66.15 38.87 36.96
C GLY A 668 -64.67 38.65 37.14
N VAL A 669 -64.17 39.23 38.15
CA VAL A 669 -62.92 38.97 38.88
C VAL A 669 -62.76 37.47 39.17
N ASN A 670 -61.66 36.84 38.95
CA ASN A 670 -60.70 36.27 39.90
C ASN A 670 -59.83 35.14 39.35
N ASP A 671 -58.59 35.33 39.64
CA ASP A 671 -57.61 34.45 40.30
C ASP A 671 -57.19 33.15 39.66
N GLY A 672 -55.93 33.17 39.42
CA GLY A 672 -55.02 32.29 40.11
C GLY A 672 -54.50 31.04 39.42
N LYS A 673 -53.23 31.05 39.30
CA LYS A 673 -52.26 29.94 39.38
C LYS A 673 -51.76 29.30 38.07
N HIS A 674 -50.50 29.63 37.90
CA HIS A 674 -49.38 28.81 37.41
C HIS A 674 -49.65 27.35 37.10
N THR A 675 -49.22 26.91 35.95
CA THR A 675 -48.32 25.75 35.83
C THR A 675 -47.49 25.85 34.52
N LEU A 676 -46.16 25.83 34.76
CA LEU A 676 -45.11 25.70 33.79
C LEU A 676 -45.15 24.30 33.17
N PHE A 677 -45.07 24.14 31.88
CA PHE A 677 -44.53 22.95 31.24
C PHE A 677 -43.40 23.35 30.32
N VAL A 678 -42.18 22.94 30.75
CA VAL A 678 -40.95 22.98 29.98
C VAL A 678 -40.87 21.69 29.21
N SER A 679 -40.73 21.75 27.90
CA SER A 679 -40.27 20.62 27.10
C SER A 679 -38.79 20.85 26.73
N LEU A 680 -37.94 19.94 27.19
CA LEU A 680 -36.54 19.82 26.80
C LEU A 680 -36.43 19.30 25.39
N SER A 681 -35.60 19.93 24.61
CA SER A 681 -34.92 19.29 23.50
C SER A 681 -33.47 19.78 23.41
N ALA A 682 -32.60 18.78 23.60
CA ALA A 682 -31.23 18.56 23.15
C ALA A 682 -30.34 19.78 22.89
N ILE A 683 -29.31 19.88 23.70
CA ILE A 683 -28.08 20.63 23.43
C ILE A 683 -26.92 19.64 23.38
N SER A 684 -26.28 19.54 22.20
CA SER A 684 -24.93 19.02 22.05
C SER A 684 -23.95 20.12 22.41
N VAL A 685 -23.05 19.84 23.30
CA VAL A 685 -21.91 20.71 23.59
C VAL A 685 -20.61 19.92 23.60
N ILE A 686 -19.74 20.36 22.73
CA ILE A 686 -18.30 20.17 22.61
C ILE A 686 -17.61 20.46 23.94
N PHE A 687 -16.65 19.60 24.32
CA PHE A 687 -15.55 20.03 25.18
C PHE A 687 -14.20 19.56 24.66
N ARG A 688 -13.33 20.54 24.50
CA ARG A 688 -11.88 20.49 24.28
C ARG A 688 -11.14 20.21 25.57
N ASN A 689 -9.98 19.56 25.34
CA ASN A 689 -8.73 19.67 26.11
C ASN A 689 -8.75 19.57 27.63
N TRP A 690 -7.97 18.63 28.13
CA TRP A 690 -6.88 18.97 29.08
C TRP A 690 -5.73 17.96 29.00
N ARG A 691 -4.54 18.53 28.89
CA ARG A 691 -3.23 17.91 29.07
C ARG A 691 -2.93 17.77 30.56
N LEU A 692 -2.17 16.78 30.92
CA LEU A 692 -0.95 16.81 31.72
C LEU A 692 -0.89 15.73 32.82
N LEU A 693 0.27 15.08 32.83
CA LEU A 693 1.01 14.48 33.96
C LEU A 693 0.51 13.14 34.53
N LEU A 694 1.11 12.09 34.13
CA LEU A 694 2.26 11.41 34.80
C LEU A 694 2.81 10.36 33.86
#